data_0932c379ce57000572f9dfcf9afe7650
#
_entry.id   0932c379ce57000572f9dfcf9afe7650
#
_cell.length_a   1.000
_cell.length_b   1.000
_cell.length_c   1.000
_cell.angle_alpha   90.00
_cell.angle_beta   90.00
_cell.angle_gamma   90.00
#
_symmetry.space_group_name_H-M   'P 1'
#
loop_
_entity.id
_entity.type
_entity.pdbx_description
1 polymer ?
#
loop_
_entity_poly.entity_id
_entity_poly.type
_entity_poly.pdbx_seq_one_letter_code
_entity_poly.pdbx_strand_id
1 'polypeptide(L)'
;MKYSDRGDVFMDKISTGIKGFDDIMGGLYPGDNVVWQVEDINNYKHVVDAFVRKSIKDEKNVNYIHFRKVNSIIDDLSKVNLFELDLAKGFEDFTMSVHNIIKTQSENAVYVFDSLTYIQRGWYSDLMTANFFKVTCPYLYKIGAAAYFSIKRNSYTYDTIAKIRETTQILMDIYNVDGSIYIHPLKVENRYTPILFFPHKIEEDKITTITSSGEASKLFSHFDWRNKRLGYWRINFNKAKAALTQDESTQERIKQNLIDILVGKDSKINEMCKQYFTLADMVQIASREIGTGFIGGKSIGMLMATAIVSKSEETKEYFKDILEPHDSFYVGTDVFYSYIVENGLWDLRMKQKTDEGYFKYAKELQDGLQNGKFSEMIEEQFMHLLEYYGQCPIIVRSSSLLEDNFGNAFAGKYDSVFCINQGTPSQRLKAFEDAIRTVYASTMNEDALNYRKNRGLDKRDEQMAILVQRVSGDYYGEYYFPHIAGVANSSNLYVWNKKIDMDAGMLRLVFGLGTRAVDRVNNDYVRIVALDDPTRLPAMTKKDPQRFSQHYVDVLNLNKNELETIIVNEAVKSNLKTQSSLFGSKDKETEERFKRVGIDTSNIPFVLNFERLLRSTKFTEAMRKILKVVSSKYNYPVDIEYTANFDKQGNFRINIVQCRPLQTRGLGKTVELPKLEDKNSCLFSSTGNFMGGNVRLAIDYIVFISSDDYVKLPEVEKYNIARQVGIINKELKGKNAMLMGPGRWGSSNPELGVPVKFTELCNMSVMCEIAYSNQDLMPELSYGSHFFQDLVETGIFYVALFDNKEDVVFNENKLRKKENIVKQIIKDANINDEVIKVYDTKGLQIYSDITQQIVTCS
;
A
#
# COMPACT_ATOMS: atom_id res chain seq x y z
N MET A 1 12.91 10.36 30.54
CA MET A 1 14.31 10.34 31.03
C MET A 1 14.49 11.51 31.98
N LYS A 2 14.74 11.27 33.26
CA LYS A 2 15.09 12.32 34.20
C LYS A 2 16.52 12.78 33.92
N TYR A 3 16.66 14.02 33.47
CA TYR A 3 17.97 14.65 33.31
C TYR A 3 18.40 15.21 34.69
N SER A 4 19.30 14.54 35.37
CA SER A 4 20.01 15.07 36.52
C SER A 4 21.46 15.29 36.12
N ASP A 5 21.99 16.46 36.58
CA ASP A 5 23.39 16.83 36.67
C ASP A 5 24.18 17.05 35.37
N ARG A 6 24.05 18.26 34.82
CA ARG A 6 25.21 18.97 34.29
C ARG A 6 25.57 20.03 35.33
N GLY A 7 26.71 19.81 36.02
CA GLY A 7 27.31 20.81 36.90
C GLY A 7 27.54 22.13 36.13
N ASP A 8 27.62 23.24 36.83
CA ASP A 8 27.90 24.60 36.34
C ASP A 8 29.23 24.67 35.56
N VAL A 9 29.18 24.16 34.31
CA VAL A 9 30.18 24.46 33.30
C VAL A 9 29.74 25.77 32.68
N PHE A 10 30.60 26.79 32.66
CA PHE A 10 30.41 28.02 31.90
C PHE A 10 30.20 27.67 30.42
N MET A 11 28.96 27.41 30.05
CA MET A 11 28.60 27.25 28.64
C MET A 11 28.53 28.62 28.00
N ASP A 12 29.24 28.83 26.87
CA ASP A 12 29.13 30.02 26.06
C ASP A 12 27.69 30.25 25.62
N LYS A 13 27.03 31.25 26.20
CA LYS A 13 25.65 31.61 25.89
C LYS A 13 25.58 32.22 24.50
N ILE A 14 24.48 31.87 23.77
CA ILE A 14 24.19 32.42 22.48
C ILE A 14 23.20 33.58 22.65
N SER A 15 23.46 34.73 22.06
CA SER A 15 22.57 35.89 22.16
C SER A 15 21.36 35.72 21.23
N THR A 16 20.20 36.18 21.67
CA THR A 16 18.98 36.32 20.83
C THR A 16 19.11 37.46 19.80
N GLY A 17 20.12 38.30 19.92
CA GLY A 17 20.29 39.52 19.17
C GLY A 17 19.50 40.74 19.70
N ILE A 18 18.69 40.53 20.72
CA ILE A 18 17.87 41.54 21.41
C ILE A 18 18.44 41.74 22.81
N LYS A 19 19.35 42.70 22.98
CA LYS A 19 20.17 42.87 24.19
C LYS A 19 19.38 42.90 25.49
N GLY A 20 18.33 43.70 25.59
CA GLY A 20 17.52 43.77 26.81
C GLY A 20 16.74 42.47 27.07
N PHE A 21 16.45 41.68 26.07
CA PHE A 21 15.79 40.38 26.21
C PHE A 21 16.78 39.30 26.67
N ASP A 22 18.00 39.36 26.19
CA ASP A 22 19.09 38.52 26.70
C ASP A 22 19.34 38.71 28.20
N ASP A 23 19.23 39.96 28.71
CA ASP A 23 19.36 40.26 30.14
C ASP A 23 18.21 39.64 30.96
N ILE A 24 16.97 39.65 30.43
CA ILE A 24 15.80 39.07 31.07
C ILE A 24 15.83 37.53 31.06
N MET A 25 16.14 36.95 29.88
CA MET A 25 16.09 35.51 29.66
C MET A 25 17.39 34.80 30.05
N GLY A 26 18.49 35.51 30.13
CA GLY A 26 19.82 34.98 30.37
C GLY A 26 20.51 34.40 29.11
N GLY A 27 20.06 34.79 27.95
CA GLY A 27 20.50 34.30 26.63
C GLY A 27 20.01 32.91 26.31
N LEU A 28 20.45 32.36 25.16
CA LEU A 28 20.17 30.99 24.75
C LEU A 28 21.28 30.04 25.20
N TYR A 29 20.93 28.82 25.56
CA TYR A 29 21.90 27.77 25.83
C TYR A 29 22.16 26.96 24.57
N PRO A 30 23.35 26.35 24.40
CA PRO A 30 23.60 25.39 23.35
C PRO A 30 22.57 24.27 23.37
N GLY A 31 21.89 24.07 22.24
CA GLY A 31 20.82 23.09 22.10
C GLY A 31 19.39 23.64 22.26
N ASP A 32 19.22 24.92 22.58
CA ASP A 32 17.88 25.51 22.68
C ASP A 32 17.14 25.51 21.32
N ASN A 33 16.02 24.86 21.30
CA ASN A 33 15.06 24.93 20.21
C ASN A 33 14.00 25.97 20.58
N VAL A 34 13.96 27.09 19.86
CA VAL A 34 13.10 28.23 20.11
C VAL A 34 11.94 28.26 19.12
N VAL A 35 10.72 28.12 19.60
CA VAL A 35 9.52 28.19 18.77
C VAL A 35 8.78 29.50 19.01
N TRP A 36 8.54 30.23 17.92
CA TRP A 36 7.84 31.48 17.90
C TRP A 36 6.43 31.30 17.34
N GLN A 37 5.41 31.55 18.15
CA GLN A 37 4.01 31.60 17.71
C GLN A 37 3.69 33.02 17.20
N VAL A 38 3.38 33.16 15.96
CA VAL A 38 3.16 34.47 15.30
C VAL A 38 1.79 34.53 14.59
N GLU A 39 1.22 35.70 14.48
CA GLU A 39 0.03 35.93 13.66
C GLU A 39 0.40 36.18 12.20
N ASP A 40 1.46 36.98 12.00
CA ASP A 40 2.04 37.32 10.69
C ASP A 40 3.52 36.94 10.68
N ILE A 41 3.98 36.40 9.57
CA ILE A 41 5.39 35.99 9.38
C ILE A 41 6.34 37.19 9.46
N ASN A 42 5.89 38.39 9.13
CA ASN A 42 6.67 39.61 9.25
C ASN A 42 7.07 39.93 10.70
N ASN A 43 6.25 39.54 11.67
CA ASN A 43 6.59 39.67 13.09
C ASN A 43 7.74 38.73 13.48
N TYR A 44 7.80 37.54 12.88
CA TYR A 44 8.90 36.61 13.07
C TYR A 44 10.22 37.14 12.49
N LYS A 45 10.13 37.79 11.33
CA LYS A 45 11.30 38.38 10.66
C LYS A 45 12.09 39.31 11.57
N HIS A 46 11.45 40.15 12.38
CA HIS A 46 12.15 41.06 13.30
C HIS A 46 13.06 40.32 14.27
N VAL A 47 12.59 39.21 14.86
CA VAL A 47 13.40 38.44 15.85
C VAL A 47 14.46 37.58 15.14
N VAL A 48 14.16 37.07 13.95
CA VAL A 48 15.12 36.28 13.14
C VAL A 48 16.26 37.16 12.65
N ASP A 49 15.98 38.34 12.08
CA ASP A 49 17.01 39.26 11.58
C ASP A 49 17.94 39.74 12.71
N ALA A 50 17.42 39.98 13.92
CA ALA A 50 18.23 40.30 15.07
C ALA A 50 19.17 39.13 15.47
N PHE A 51 18.62 37.94 15.51
CA PHE A 51 19.34 36.69 15.83
C PHE A 51 20.43 36.39 14.80
N VAL A 52 20.11 36.44 13.50
CA VAL A 52 21.03 36.18 12.41
C VAL A 52 22.18 37.19 12.40
N ARG A 53 21.86 38.49 12.45
CA ARG A 53 22.90 39.58 12.48
C ARG A 53 23.84 39.39 13.68
N LYS A 54 23.32 39.09 14.85
CA LYS A 54 24.16 38.88 16.05
C LYS A 54 24.99 37.61 15.93
N SER A 55 24.41 36.50 15.45
CA SER A 55 25.11 35.23 15.23
C SER A 55 26.27 35.38 14.24
N ILE A 56 26.06 36.12 13.13
CA ILE A 56 27.14 36.42 12.17
C ILE A 56 28.24 37.24 12.83
N LYS A 57 27.88 38.24 13.67
CA LYS A 57 28.86 39.06 14.40
C LYS A 57 29.66 38.24 15.43
N ASP A 58 29.04 37.20 16.00
CA ASP A 58 29.68 36.29 16.97
C ASP A 58 30.36 35.08 16.28
N GLU A 59 30.60 35.19 14.95
CA GLU A 59 31.27 34.17 14.12
C GLU A 59 30.65 32.78 14.19
N LYS A 60 29.31 32.72 14.35
CA LYS A 60 28.55 31.47 14.29
C LYS A 60 28.33 31.00 12.87
N ASN A 61 28.29 29.67 12.68
CA ASN A 61 27.91 29.06 11.42
C ASN A 61 26.39 29.11 11.29
N VAL A 62 25.87 30.10 10.56
CA VAL A 62 24.42 30.32 10.40
C VAL A 62 23.89 29.53 9.23
N ASN A 63 22.97 28.57 9.51
CA ASN A 63 22.35 27.69 8.53
C ASN A 63 20.86 28.01 8.40
N TYR A 64 20.42 28.34 7.18
CA TYR A 64 19.04 28.64 6.88
C TYR A 64 18.38 27.51 6.08
N ILE A 65 17.38 26.88 6.67
CA ILE A 65 16.58 25.83 6.04
C ILE A 65 15.38 26.50 5.37
N HIS A 66 15.49 26.71 4.08
CA HIS A 66 14.50 27.37 3.25
C HIS A 66 13.62 26.36 2.51
N PHE A 67 12.30 26.61 2.47
CA PHE A 67 11.38 25.75 1.76
C PHE A 67 11.19 26.24 0.33
N ARG A 68 11.40 25.36 -0.64
CA ARG A 68 11.23 25.69 -2.05
C ARG A 68 9.85 26.29 -2.34
N LYS A 69 9.79 27.30 -3.19
CA LYS A 69 8.57 28.06 -3.55
C LYS A 69 7.99 28.95 -2.43
N VAL A 70 8.74 29.23 -1.40
CA VAL A 70 8.37 30.18 -0.35
C VAL A 70 9.26 31.42 -0.47
N ASN A 71 8.80 32.59 -0.04
CA ASN A 71 9.65 33.78 0.03
C ASN A 71 10.59 33.66 1.24
N SER A 72 11.87 34.05 1.06
CA SER A 72 12.84 34.08 2.15
C SER A 72 12.39 35.01 3.29
N ILE A 73 12.59 34.56 4.53
CA ILE A 73 12.36 35.35 5.73
C ILE A 73 13.61 36.16 6.13
N ILE A 74 14.78 35.83 5.57
CA ILE A 74 16.06 36.51 5.80
C ILE A 74 16.33 37.38 4.58
N ASP A 75 16.62 38.69 4.81
CA ASP A 75 16.89 39.62 3.72
C ASP A 75 18.30 39.51 3.14
N ASP A 76 19.28 39.38 4.03
CA ASP A 76 20.70 39.28 3.62
C ASP A 76 21.22 37.85 3.77
N LEU A 77 21.31 37.17 2.64
CA LEU A 77 21.78 35.78 2.54
C LEU A 77 23.31 35.70 2.31
N SER A 78 24.03 36.81 2.20
CA SER A 78 25.43 36.83 1.79
C SER A 78 26.40 36.11 2.75
N LYS A 79 26.02 35.99 4.02
CA LYS A 79 26.82 35.33 5.08
C LYS A 79 26.09 34.18 5.75
N VAL A 80 25.12 33.59 5.07
CA VAL A 80 24.28 32.50 5.59
C VAL A 80 24.39 31.30 4.64
N ASN A 81 24.52 30.11 5.20
CA ASN A 81 24.44 28.88 4.40
C ASN A 81 22.98 28.59 4.09
N LEU A 82 22.59 28.76 2.84
CA LEU A 82 21.24 28.53 2.38
C LEU A 82 21.06 27.07 1.92
N PHE A 83 20.07 26.38 2.47
CA PHE A 83 19.67 25.02 2.10
C PHE A 83 18.22 25.00 1.64
N GLU A 84 18.00 24.82 0.34
CA GLU A 84 16.65 24.72 -0.23
C GLU A 84 16.14 23.29 -0.18
N LEU A 85 15.03 23.07 0.53
CA LEU A 85 14.37 21.78 0.65
C LEU A 85 12.99 21.79 0.02
N ASP A 86 12.60 20.63 -0.56
CA ASP A 86 11.32 20.44 -1.23
C ASP A 86 10.41 19.54 -0.38
N LEU A 87 9.32 20.09 0.13
CA LEU A 87 8.32 19.37 0.92
C LEU A 87 7.59 18.27 0.10
N ALA A 88 7.58 18.38 -1.23
CA ALA A 88 6.92 17.40 -2.10
C ALA A 88 7.62 16.05 -2.13
N LYS A 89 8.86 15.95 -1.64
CA LYS A 89 9.59 14.68 -1.55
C LYS A 89 9.05 13.73 -0.47
N GLY A 90 8.18 14.20 0.41
CA GLY A 90 7.63 13.43 1.51
C GLY A 90 8.33 13.66 2.86
N PHE A 91 7.75 13.11 3.91
CA PHE A 91 8.19 13.33 5.30
C PHE A 91 9.57 12.72 5.61
N GLU A 92 9.79 11.47 5.19
CA GLU A 92 11.05 10.77 5.47
C GLU A 92 12.21 11.44 4.75
N ASP A 93 12.10 11.67 3.45
CA ASP A 93 13.15 12.31 2.63
C ASP A 93 13.47 13.73 3.08
N PHE A 94 12.44 14.52 3.42
CA PHE A 94 12.62 15.86 3.94
C PHE A 94 13.35 15.85 5.27
N THR A 95 12.89 15.04 6.24
CA THR A 95 13.48 14.96 7.57
C THR A 95 14.89 14.41 7.54
N MET A 96 15.17 13.40 6.69
CA MET A 96 16.54 12.90 6.46
C MET A 96 17.45 13.98 5.91
N SER A 97 16.97 14.79 4.96
CA SER A 97 17.73 15.89 4.39
C SER A 97 18.08 16.92 5.46
N VAL A 98 17.13 17.29 6.32
CA VAL A 98 17.37 18.18 7.47
C VAL A 98 18.42 17.58 8.40
N HIS A 99 18.28 16.31 8.79
CA HIS A 99 19.25 15.65 9.69
C HIS A 99 20.65 15.55 9.08
N ASN A 100 20.77 15.33 7.77
CA ASN A 100 22.06 15.33 7.08
C ASN A 100 22.71 16.71 7.08
N ILE A 101 21.94 17.79 6.87
CA ILE A 101 22.44 19.17 6.96
C ILE A 101 22.93 19.43 8.39
N ILE A 102 22.13 19.10 9.39
CA ILE A 102 22.50 19.27 10.81
C ILE A 102 23.78 18.51 11.14
N LYS A 103 23.94 17.30 10.64
CA LYS A 103 25.15 16.48 10.86
C LYS A 103 26.39 17.06 10.20
N THR A 104 26.28 17.58 8.98
CA THR A 104 27.41 18.12 8.21
C THR A 104 27.80 19.52 8.59
N GLN A 105 26.87 20.31 9.14
CA GLN A 105 27.04 21.71 9.52
C GLN A 105 27.01 21.92 11.05
N SER A 106 27.46 20.93 11.83
CA SER A 106 27.26 20.90 13.29
C SER A 106 28.21 21.80 14.09
N GLU A 107 29.36 22.18 13.52
CA GLU A 107 30.39 22.94 14.24
C GLU A 107 29.99 24.40 14.42
N ASN A 108 29.93 24.88 15.68
CA ASN A 108 29.54 26.24 16.08
C ASN A 108 28.26 26.75 15.42
N ALA A 109 27.29 25.85 15.15
CA ALA A 109 26.16 26.07 14.29
C ALA A 109 24.95 26.66 15.00
N VAL A 110 24.23 27.50 14.28
CA VAL A 110 22.85 27.91 14.58
C VAL A 110 21.97 27.68 13.37
N TYR A 111 20.70 27.40 13.61
CA TYR A 111 19.74 27.07 12.54
C TYR A 111 18.55 28.03 12.56
N VAL A 112 18.14 28.44 11.39
CA VAL A 112 16.88 29.15 11.17
C VAL A 112 16.05 28.37 10.18
N PHE A 113 14.79 28.13 10.51
CA PHE A 113 13.83 27.46 9.63
C PHE A 113 12.80 28.45 9.12
N ASP A 114 12.37 28.26 7.89
CA ASP A 114 11.13 28.88 7.40
C ASP A 114 9.95 28.52 8.30
N SER A 115 8.85 29.26 8.18
CA SER A 115 7.67 28.96 8.99
C SER A 115 7.16 27.54 8.75
N LEU A 116 7.12 26.75 9.80
CA LEU A 116 6.64 25.37 9.75
C LEU A 116 5.15 25.26 9.42
N THR A 117 4.43 26.39 9.38
CA THR A 117 3.08 26.44 8.81
C THR A 117 3.07 26.08 7.31
N TYR A 118 4.19 26.21 6.60
CA TYR A 118 4.32 25.70 5.24
C TYR A 118 4.40 24.17 5.19
N ILE A 119 5.01 23.54 6.21
CA ILE A 119 5.00 22.08 6.40
C ILE A 119 3.56 21.58 6.61
N GLN A 120 2.81 22.20 7.51
CA GLN A 120 1.41 21.88 7.75
C GLN A 120 0.58 21.93 6.45
N ARG A 121 0.81 22.95 5.62
CA ARG A 121 0.13 23.10 4.33
C ARG A 121 0.64 22.14 3.27
N GLY A 122 1.92 21.83 3.27
CA GLY A 122 2.56 20.93 2.32
C GLY A 122 2.17 19.48 2.52
N TRP A 123 2.03 19.07 3.77
CA TRP A 123 1.64 17.70 4.15
C TRP A 123 0.18 17.60 4.62
N TYR A 124 -0.57 18.70 4.61
CA TYR A 124 -2.00 18.77 4.96
C TYR A 124 -2.34 18.29 6.39
N SER A 125 -1.36 18.19 7.28
CA SER A 125 -1.50 17.57 8.58
C SER A 125 -0.78 18.34 9.69
N ASP A 126 -1.48 18.56 10.80
CA ASP A 126 -0.92 19.10 12.04
C ASP A 126 0.01 18.07 12.69
N LEU A 127 -0.37 16.80 12.66
CA LEU A 127 0.39 15.71 13.27
C LEU A 127 1.78 15.58 12.66
N MET A 128 1.91 15.78 11.35
CA MET A 128 3.20 15.72 10.67
C MET A 128 4.13 16.84 11.11
N THR A 129 3.61 18.02 11.43
CA THR A 129 4.42 19.09 12.01
C THR A 129 4.90 18.71 13.42
N ALA A 130 4.03 18.15 14.26
CA ALA A 130 4.42 17.65 15.59
C ALA A 130 5.47 16.52 15.51
N ASN A 131 5.30 15.59 14.57
CA ASN A 131 6.26 14.51 14.31
C ASN A 131 7.63 15.06 13.90
N PHE A 132 7.67 16.07 13.04
CA PHE A 132 8.90 16.74 12.66
C PHE A 132 9.64 17.33 13.87
N PHE A 133 8.94 18.02 14.77
CA PHE A 133 9.54 18.51 16.01
C PHE A 133 10.08 17.37 16.86
N LYS A 134 9.30 16.31 17.02
CA LYS A 134 9.65 15.18 17.88
C LYS A 134 10.90 14.43 17.43
N VAL A 135 11.21 14.42 16.14
CA VAL A 135 12.41 13.75 15.61
C VAL A 135 13.58 14.71 15.38
N THR A 136 13.34 16.01 15.18
CA THR A 136 14.41 16.99 14.85
C THR A 136 14.94 17.73 16.06
N CYS A 137 14.08 18.20 16.99
CA CYS A 137 14.51 18.95 18.15
C CYS A 137 15.43 18.17 19.10
N PRO A 138 15.19 16.90 19.44
CA PRO A 138 16.12 16.11 20.24
C PRO A 138 17.50 15.95 19.59
N TYR A 139 17.54 15.90 18.25
CA TYR A 139 18.79 15.81 17.51
C TYR A 139 19.59 17.12 17.58
N LEU A 140 18.96 18.27 17.35
CA LEU A 140 19.56 19.60 17.54
C LEU A 140 20.06 19.82 18.97
N TYR A 141 19.24 19.42 19.95
CA TYR A 141 19.62 19.49 21.37
C TYR A 141 20.88 18.69 21.69
N LYS A 142 20.97 17.47 21.13
CA LYS A 142 22.12 16.56 21.34
C LYS A 142 23.43 17.12 20.82
N ILE A 143 23.40 17.82 19.69
CA ILE A 143 24.61 18.44 19.10
C ILE A 143 24.92 19.83 19.66
N GLY A 144 24.09 20.37 20.57
CA GLY A 144 24.25 21.68 21.19
C GLY A 144 24.00 22.86 20.22
N ALA A 145 23.22 22.70 19.16
CA ALA A 145 22.90 23.77 18.24
C ALA A 145 21.61 24.51 18.63
N ALA A 146 21.64 25.84 18.65
CA ALA A 146 20.42 26.63 18.80
C ALA A 146 19.66 26.73 17.50
N ALA A 147 18.32 26.59 17.56
CA ALA A 147 17.50 26.64 16.38
C ALA A 147 16.22 27.48 16.58
N TYR A 148 15.88 28.27 15.57
CA TYR A 148 14.68 29.10 15.50
C TYR A 148 13.65 28.50 14.54
N PHE A 149 12.42 28.37 15.04
CA PHE A 149 11.26 27.92 14.29
C PHE A 149 10.10 28.89 14.46
N SER A 150 9.25 29.03 13.46
CA SER A 150 7.99 29.74 13.63
C SER A 150 6.79 28.91 13.24
N ILE A 151 5.69 29.12 13.95
CA ILE A 151 4.38 28.56 13.67
C ILE A 151 3.31 29.65 13.73
N LYS A 152 2.29 29.54 12.88
CA LYS A 152 1.19 30.50 12.90
C LYS A 152 0.28 30.21 14.09
N ARG A 153 0.02 31.23 14.91
CA ARG A 153 -0.90 31.15 16.05
C ARG A 153 -2.30 30.71 15.57
N ASN A 154 -3.00 29.96 16.39
CA ASN A 154 -4.36 29.46 16.15
C ASN A 154 -4.57 28.61 14.89
N SER A 155 -3.45 28.15 14.25
CA SER A 155 -3.51 27.26 13.08
C SER A 155 -3.32 25.79 13.41
N TYR A 156 -3.06 25.47 14.67
CA TYR A 156 -2.78 24.13 15.16
C TYR A 156 -3.72 23.73 16.29
N THR A 157 -3.98 22.43 16.43
CA THR A 157 -4.74 21.89 17.57
C THR A 157 -3.97 22.07 18.88
N TYR A 158 -4.68 22.00 20.00
CA TYR A 158 -4.05 22.03 21.32
C TYR A 158 -3.07 20.85 21.52
N ASP A 159 -3.42 19.65 21.05
CA ASP A 159 -2.58 18.47 21.11
C ASP A 159 -1.25 18.67 20.36
N THR A 160 -1.30 19.19 19.13
CA THR A 160 -0.10 19.52 18.35
C THR A 160 0.79 20.53 19.09
N ILE A 161 0.21 21.60 19.65
CA ILE A 161 0.98 22.59 20.42
C ILE A 161 1.55 21.97 21.70
N ALA A 162 0.84 21.08 22.37
CA ALA A 162 1.36 20.37 23.55
C ALA A 162 2.59 19.51 23.18
N LYS A 163 2.52 18.75 22.09
CA LYS A 163 3.65 17.95 21.58
C LYS A 163 4.85 18.82 21.19
N ILE A 164 4.63 19.97 20.53
CA ILE A 164 5.70 20.94 20.23
C ILE A 164 6.31 21.46 21.53
N ARG A 165 5.46 21.84 22.50
CA ARG A 165 5.91 22.36 23.79
C ARG A 165 6.73 21.33 24.59
N GLU A 166 6.39 20.05 24.49
CA GLU A 166 7.15 18.98 25.16
C GLU A 166 8.57 18.82 24.61
N THR A 167 8.74 19.02 23.30
CA THR A 167 10.01 18.77 22.59
C THR A 167 10.92 19.97 22.51
N THR A 168 10.42 21.19 22.73
CA THR A 168 11.19 22.43 22.62
C THR A 168 11.56 23.01 23.97
N GLN A 169 12.73 23.63 24.09
CA GLN A 169 13.21 24.27 25.34
C GLN A 169 12.54 25.61 25.54
N ILE A 170 12.22 26.34 24.46
CA ILE A 170 11.67 27.69 24.56
C ILE A 170 10.45 27.81 23.62
N LEU A 171 9.34 28.30 24.19
CA LEU A 171 8.13 28.62 23.42
C LEU A 171 7.72 30.06 23.72
N MET A 172 7.60 30.87 22.67
CA MET A 172 7.32 32.30 22.75
C MET A 172 6.15 32.71 21.87
N ASP A 173 5.39 33.66 22.37
CA ASP A 173 4.39 34.39 21.56
C ASP A 173 4.94 35.75 21.12
N ILE A 174 4.70 36.12 19.89
CA ILE A 174 4.89 37.49 19.38
C ILE A 174 3.54 38.09 19.08
N TYR A 175 3.33 39.32 19.58
CA TYR A 175 2.16 40.14 19.29
C TYR A 175 2.59 41.42 18.59
N ASN A 176 1.77 41.90 17.67
CA ASN A 176 1.87 43.21 17.08
C ASN A 176 0.57 43.95 17.36
N VAL A 177 0.63 44.98 18.18
CA VAL A 177 -0.54 45.81 18.55
C VAL A 177 -0.18 47.25 18.28
N ASP A 178 -0.92 47.91 17.42
CA ASP A 178 -0.74 49.29 17.00
C ASP A 178 0.69 49.63 16.54
N GLY A 179 1.34 48.64 15.83
CA GLY A 179 2.70 48.78 15.34
C GLY A 179 3.81 48.50 16.38
N SER A 180 3.45 48.26 17.63
CA SER A 180 4.39 47.87 18.69
C SER A 180 4.50 46.34 18.79
N ILE A 181 5.72 45.84 18.90
CA ILE A 181 5.98 44.39 19.02
C ILE A 181 6.15 44.03 20.52
N TYR A 182 5.47 42.97 20.91
CA TYR A 182 5.52 42.38 22.23
C TYR A 182 5.99 40.94 22.15
N ILE A 183 6.90 40.53 23.02
CA ILE A 183 7.32 39.13 23.22
C ILE A 183 6.74 38.65 24.52
N HIS A 184 6.15 37.46 24.55
CA HIS A 184 5.61 36.81 25.74
C HIS A 184 6.13 35.38 25.82
N PRO A 185 7.11 35.11 26.72
CA PRO A 185 7.59 33.77 26.98
C PRO A 185 6.52 32.90 27.63
N LEU A 186 6.22 31.73 27.02
CA LEU A 186 5.26 30.76 27.52
C LEU A 186 5.94 29.55 28.18
N LYS A 187 7.14 29.23 27.74
CA LYS A 187 8.01 28.17 28.26
C LYS A 187 9.43 28.58 28.07
N VAL A 188 10.24 28.48 29.10
CA VAL A 188 11.70 28.62 29.06
C VAL A 188 12.27 27.62 30.06
N GLU A 189 13.10 26.69 29.63
CA GLU A 189 13.68 25.64 30.47
C GLU A 189 14.97 26.10 31.14
N ASN A 190 15.20 25.59 32.33
CA ASN A 190 16.46 25.70 33.10
C ASN A 190 16.94 27.11 33.42
N ARG A 191 16.06 28.12 33.38
CA ARG A 191 16.36 29.48 33.79
C ARG A 191 15.12 30.19 34.29
N TYR A 192 15.33 31.15 35.19
CA TYR A 192 14.25 31.89 35.82
C TYR A 192 14.73 33.30 36.20
N THR A 193 13.89 34.28 35.85
CA THR A 193 13.94 35.63 36.44
C THR A 193 12.52 36.01 36.84
N PRO A 194 12.33 36.90 37.87
CA PRO A 194 10.98 37.25 38.35
C PRO A 194 10.06 37.83 37.28
N ILE A 195 10.61 38.40 36.22
CA ILE A 195 9.84 39.06 35.15
C ILE A 195 9.80 38.25 33.85
N LEU A 196 10.46 37.07 33.78
CA LEU A 196 10.67 36.31 32.56
C LEU A 196 9.35 35.99 31.78
N PHE A 197 8.32 35.61 32.49
CA PHE A 197 7.05 35.19 31.91
C PHE A 197 6.01 36.30 31.76
N PHE A 198 6.43 37.57 31.93
CA PHE A 198 5.58 38.72 31.60
C PHE A 198 5.69 39.06 30.12
N PRO A 199 4.69 39.75 29.54
CA PRO A 199 4.85 40.35 28.23
C PRO A 199 5.88 41.48 28.23
N HIS A 200 6.72 41.54 27.22
CA HIS A 200 7.75 42.56 27.07
C HIS A 200 7.54 43.31 25.76
N LYS A 201 7.43 44.65 25.85
CA LYS A 201 7.36 45.53 24.68
C LYS A 201 8.81 45.79 24.18
N ILE A 202 9.01 45.63 22.86
CA ILE A 202 10.28 45.92 22.21
C ILE A 202 10.18 47.30 21.53
N GLU A 203 11.10 48.20 21.89
CA GLU A 203 11.25 49.54 21.30
C GLU A 203 12.71 49.72 20.92
N GLU A 204 13.06 49.73 19.66
CA GLU A 204 14.41 49.85 19.06
C GLU A 204 15.55 49.27 19.92
N ASP A 205 15.99 49.97 20.98
CA ASP A 205 17.08 49.55 21.89
C ASP A 205 16.61 49.30 23.35
N LYS A 206 15.29 49.37 23.63
CA LYS A 206 14.76 49.24 24.97
C LYS A 206 13.68 48.19 25.06
N ILE A 207 13.76 47.39 26.12
CA ILE A 207 12.68 46.47 26.47
C ILE A 207 11.96 46.97 27.73
N THR A 208 10.64 47.02 27.62
CA THR A 208 9.77 47.41 28.75
C THR A 208 8.89 46.23 29.17
N THR A 209 9.03 45.75 30.37
CA THR A 209 8.19 44.69 30.92
C THR A 209 6.81 45.25 31.27
N ILE A 210 5.74 44.62 30.78
CA ILE A 210 4.37 44.99 31.05
C ILE A 210 3.91 44.34 32.35
N THR A 211 3.90 45.14 33.43
CA THR A 211 3.46 44.72 34.78
C THR A 211 2.09 45.29 35.14
N SER A 212 1.63 46.30 34.41
CA SER A 212 0.32 46.92 34.63
C SER A 212 -0.82 46.02 34.12
N SER A 213 -1.80 45.74 35.03
CA SER A 213 -3.00 44.98 34.68
C SER A 213 -3.79 45.61 33.53
N GLY A 214 -3.83 46.95 33.49
CA GLY A 214 -4.54 47.71 32.44
C GLY A 214 -3.86 47.57 31.10
N GLU A 215 -2.52 47.64 31.04
CA GLU A 215 -1.76 47.45 29.79
C GLU A 215 -1.84 46.01 29.33
N ALA A 216 -1.71 45.05 30.23
CA ALA A 216 -1.87 43.64 29.94
C ALA A 216 -3.28 43.31 29.43
N SER A 217 -4.32 43.88 30.06
CA SER A 217 -5.69 43.72 29.59
C SER A 217 -5.89 44.31 28.22
N LYS A 218 -5.32 45.49 27.92
CA LYS A 218 -5.38 46.13 26.62
C LYS A 218 -4.67 45.24 25.53
N LEU A 219 -3.47 44.72 25.83
CA LEU A 219 -2.72 43.84 24.98
C LEU A 219 -3.56 42.61 24.63
N PHE A 220 -4.07 41.89 25.66
CA PHE A 220 -4.75 40.61 25.41
C PHE A 220 -6.22 40.76 24.95
N SER A 221 -6.86 41.92 25.08
CA SER A 221 -8.19 42.15 24.58
C SER A 221 -8.31 42.14 23.02
N HIS A 222 -7.18 42.34 22.33
CA HIS A 222 -7.10 42.20 20.88
C HIS A 222 -7.15 40.73 20.40
N PHE A 223 -7.06 39.75 21.30
CA PHE A 223 -7.03 38.36 20.95
C PHE A 223 -8.30 37.65 21.36
N ASP A 224 -8.91 36.95 20.39
CA ASP A 224 -10.09 36.14 20.66
C ASP A 224 -9.69 34.81 21.29
N TRP A 225 -9.67 34.77 22.62
CA TRP A 225 -9.36 33.56 23.40
C TRP A 225 -10.45 32.48 23.29
N ARG A 226 -11.63 32.80 22.73
CA ARG A 226 -12.73 31.85 22.50
C ARG A 226 -12.58 31.06 21.20
N ASN A 227 -11.65 31.47 20.33
CA ASN A 227 -11.42 30.76 19.09
C ASN A 227 -10.93 29.34 19.40
N LYS A 228 -11.77 28.36 19.07
CA LYS A 228 -11.35 26.95 19.12
C LYS A 228 -10.18 26.78 18.17
N ARG A 229 -9.04 26.29 18.70
CA ARG A 229 -7.88 25.92 17.90
C ARG A 229 -8.26 24.71 17.06
N LEU A 230 -8.67 24.97 15.81
CA LEU A 230 -8.98 23.93 14.85
C LEU A 230 -7.73 23.62 14.03
N GLY A 231 -7.40 22.36 13.90
CA GLY A 231 -6.32 21.91 13.02
C GLY A 231 -6.65 22.18 11.55
N TYR A 232 -5.60 22.11 10.72
CA TYR A 232 -5.68 22.38 9.28
C TYR A 232 -6.78 21.56 8.60
N TRP A 233 -6.85 20.26 8.91
CA TRP A 233 -7.87 19.35 8.37
C TRP A 233 -9.29 19.82 8.71
N ARG A 234 -9.56 20.10 9.98
CA ARG A 234 -10.89 20.51 10.42
C ARG A 234 -11.35 21.82 9.78
N ILE A 235 -10.43 22.76 9.59
CA ILE A 235 -10.69 24.03 8.91
C ILE A 235 -11.11 23.76 7.46
N ASN A 236 -10.36 22.95 6.72
CA ASN A 236 -10.66 22.65 5.32
C ASN A 236 -11.95 21.83 5.18
N PHE A 237 -12.18 20.85 6.05
CA PHE A 237 -13.41 20.09 6.07
C PHE A 237 -14.67 20.94 6.33
N ASN A 238 -14.60 21.87 7.30
CA ASN A 238 -15.69 22.79 7.57
C ASN A 238 -15.94 23.75 6.38
N LYS A 239 -14.90 24.25 5.73
CA LYS A 239 -15.02 25.02 4.48
C LYS A 239 -15.69 24.22 3.38
N ALA A 240 -15.34 22.94 3.24
CA ALA A 240 -15.93 22.06 2.23
C ALA A 240 -17.42 21.82 2.49
N LYS A 241 -17.82 21.57 3.75
CA LYS A 241 -19.23 21.46 4.11
C LYS A 241 -20.02 22.75 3.82
N ALA A 242 -19.46 23.91 4.16
CA ALA A 242 -20.08 25.18 3.89
C ALA A 242 -20.21 25.50 2.39
N ALA A 243 -19.30 24.98 1.57
CA ALA A 243 -19.29 25.20 0.13
C ALA A 243 -20.33 24.38 -0.63
N LEU A 244 -20.94 23.35 -0.04
CA LEU A 244 -21.98 22.53 -0.68
C LEU A 244 -23.21 23.35 -1.14
N THR A 245 -23.43 24.51 -0.54
CA THR A 245 -24.54 25.44 -0.86
C THR A 245 -24.07 26.67 -1.62
N GLN A 246 -22.81 26.74 -2.04
CA GLN A 246 -22.24 27.89 -2.75
C GLN A 246 -22.22 27.65 -4.27
N ASP A 247 -21.72 28.64 -5.01
CA ASP A 247 -21.61 28.58 -6.46
C ASP A 247 -20.67 27.45 -6.93
N GLU A 248 -20.88 26.99 -8.17
CA GLU A 248 -20.16 25.88 -8.78
C GLU A 248 -18.62 26.11 -8.84
N SER A 249 -18.18 27.34 -9.11
CA SER A 249 -16.75 27.71 -9.16
C SER A 249 -16.10 27.53 -7.79
N THR A 250 -16.79 27.95 -6.72
CA THR A 250 -16.31 27.75 -5.35
C THR A 250 -16.30 26.27 -4.97
N GLN A 251 -17.35 25.53 -5.34
CA GLN A 251 -17.39 24.08 -5.11
C GLN A 251 -16.24 23.37 -5.81
N GLU A 252 -15.96 23.67 -7.07
CA GLU A 252 -14.88 23.05 -7.85
C GLU A 252 -13.51 23.33 -7.25
N ARG A 253 -13.22 24.57 -6.87
CA ARG A 253 -11.95 24.94 -6.22
C ARG A 253 -11.74 24.22 -4.89
N ILE A 254 -12.78 24.08 -4.09
CA ILE A 254 -12.71 23.42 -2.77
C ILE A 254 -12.64 21.91 -2.95
N LYS A 255 -13.37 21.33 -3.92
CA LYS A 255 -13.25 19.92 -4.31
C LYS A 255 -11.81 19.59 -4.68
N GLN A 256 -11.17 20.40 -5.53
CA GLN A 256 -9.78 20.21 -5.90
C GLN A 256 -8.84 20.18 -4.69
N ASN A 257 -9.05 21.10 -3.74
CA ASN A 257 -8.25 21.12 -2.51
C ASN A 257 -8.42 19.82 -1.68
N LEU A 258 -9.64 19.28 -1.56
CA LEU A 258 -9.87 18.02 -0.87
C LEU A 258 -9.27 16.83 -1.62
N ILE A 259 -9.31 16.81 -2.96
CA ILE A 259 -8.65 15.78 -3.76
C ILE A 259 -7.13 15.82 -3.51
N ASP A 260 -6.53 17.00 -3.52
CA ASP A 260 -5.10 17.15 -3.25
C ASP A 260 -4.70 16.65 -1.85
N ILE A 261 -5.58 16.84 -0.85
CA ILE A 261 -5.36 16.40 0.54
C ILE A 261 -5.50 14.87 0.69
N LEU A 262 -6.52 14.26 0.08
CA LEU A 262 -6.88 12.86 0.30
C LEU A 262 -6.21 11.89 -0.70
N VAL A 263 -5.91 12.37 -1.91
CA VAL A 263 -5.39 11.55 -3.03
C VAL A 263 -3.94 11.88 -3.36
N GLY A 264 -3.53 13.13 -3.17
CA GLY A 264 -2.22 13.65 -3.57
C GLY A 264 -2.27 14.42 -4.89
N LYS A 265 -1.19 15.13 -5.18
CA LYS A 265 -1.04 15.97 -6.39
C LYS A 265 -0.40 15.19 -7.54
N ASP A 266 -0.60 15.70 -8.76
CA ASP A 266 0.17 15.34 -9.96
C ASP A 266 0.16 13.84 -10.34
N SER A 267 -0.97 13.16 -10.17
CA SER A 267 -1.16 11.79 -10.62
C SER A 267 -2.31 11.67 -11.63
N LYS A 268 -2.23 10.68 -12.53
CA LYS A 268 -3.34 10.36 -13.45
C LYS A 268 -4.64 10.08 -12.68
N ILE A 269 -4.54 9.49 -11.49
CA ILE A 269 -5.68 9.21 -10.61
C ILE A 269 -6.27 10.51 -10.07
N ASN A 270 -5.46 11.52 -9.72
CA ASN A 270 -5.95 12.84 -9.30
C ASN A 270 -6.81 13.49 -10.39
N GLU A 271 -6.36 13.45 -11.66
CA GLU A 271 -7.14 13.99 -12.79
C GLU A 271 -8.47 13.23 -12.98
N MET A 272 -8.48 11.92 -12.80
CA MET A 272 -9.73 11.14 -12.82
C MET A 272 -10.66 11.51 -11.66
N CYS A 273 -10.10 11.73 -10.45
CA CYS A 273 -10.89 12.18 -9.30
C CYS A 273 -11.58 13.53 -9.56
N LYS A 274 -10.91 14.48 -10.20
CA LYS A 274 -11.50 15.75 -10.61
C LYS A 274 -12.71 15.57 -11.52
N GLN A 275 -12.63 14.59 -12.42
CA GLN A 275 -13.67 14.34 -13.42
C GLN A 275 -14.89 13.60 -12.83
N TYR A 276 -14.68 12.62 -11.95
CA TYR A 276 -15.75 11.70 -11.52
C TYR A 276 -16.29 11.98 -10.11
N PHE A 277 -15.56 12.68 -9.25
CA PHE A 277 -16.06 13.04 -7.93
C PHE A 277 -16.70 14.44 -7.92
N THR A 278 -17.79 14.57 -7.17
CA THR A 278 -18.39 15.85 -6.79
C THR A 278 -17.82 16.32 -5.45
N LEU A 279 -18.05 17.59 -5.07
CA LEU A 279 -17.72 18.07 -3.73
C LEU A 279 -18.44 17.26 -2.64
N ALA A 280 -19.69 16.83 -2.89
CA ALA A 280 -20.45 16.02 -1.94
C ALA A 280 -19.80 14.65 -1.71
N ASP A 281 -19.29 13.98 -2.77
CA ASP A 281 -18.55 12.73 -2.62
C ASP A 281 -17.30 12.93 -1.79
N MET A 282 -16.54 13.99 -2.06
CA MET A 282 -15.30 14.28 -1.32
C MET A 282 -15.57 14.59 0.15
N VAL A 283 -16.66 15.30 0.47
CA VAL A 283 -17.07 15.55 1.86
C VAL A 283 -17.50 14.25 2.54
N GLN A 284 -18.19 13.36 1.84
CA GLN A 284 -18.56 12.04 2.37
C GLN A 284 -17.32 11.20 2.67
N ILE A 285 -16.36 11.11 1.74
CA ILE A 285 -15.09 10.39 1.92
C ILE A 285 -14.34 10.98 3.13
N ALA A 286 -14.17 12.29 3.17
CA ALA A 286 -13.49 13.01 4.24
C ALA A 286 -14.16 12.82 5.63
N SER A 287 -15.48 12.63 5.67
CA SER A 287 -16.18 12.34 6.93
C SER A 287 -15.92 10.94 7.50
N ARG A 288 -15.32 10.06 6.71
CA ARG A 288 -14.98 8.67 7.06
C ARG A 288 -13.48 8.47 7.30
N GLU A 289 -12.71 9.56 7.33
CA GLU A 289 -11.27 9.50 7.60
C GLU A 289 -10.98 9.54 9.10
N ILE A 290 -10.04 8.70 9.53
CA ILE A 290 -9.43 8.66 10.87
C ILE A 290 -8.00 9.17 10.74
N GLY A 291 -7.59 10.07 11.61
CA GLY A 291 -6.37 10.84 11.41
C GLY A 291 -6.54 11.85 10.28
N THR A 292 -5.49 12.04 9.50
CA THR A 292 -5.47 12.90 8.31
C THR A 292 -4.46 12.38 7.28
N GLY A 293 -4.37 13.03 6.13
CA GLY A 293 -3.41 12.68 5.09
C GLY A 293 -4.03 11.93 3.93
N PHE A 294 -3.28 11.04 3.31
CA PHE A 294 -3.74 10.30 2.14
C PHE A 294 -4.49 9.03 2.55
N ILE A 295 -5.54 8.68 1.79
CA ILE A 295 -6.31 7.44 2.01
C ILE A 295 -5.77 6.23 1.25
N GLY A 296 -4.76 6.44 0.40
CA GLY A 296 -4.03 5.39 -0.31
C GLY A 296 -4.69 4.87 -1.58
N GLY A 297 -3.89 4.11 -2.36
CA GLY A 297 -4.27 3.72 -3.73
C GLY A 297 -5.45 2.74 -3.79
N LYS A 298 -5.48 1.75 -2.91
CA LYS A 298 -6.56 0.74 -2.88
C LYS A 298 -7.93 1.37 -2.60
N SER A 299 -7.98 2.30 -1.62
CA SER A 299 -9.19 3.06 -1.29
C SER A 299 -9.68 3.88 -2.47
N ILE A 300 -8.76 4.59 -3.13
CA ILE A 300 -9.09 5.46 -4.26
C ILE A 300 -9.55 4.65 -5.46
N GLY A 301 -8.90 3.52 -5.77
CA GLY A 301 -9.27 2.64 -6.88
C GLY A 301 -10.69 2.09 -6.74
N MET A 302 -11.07 1.62 -5.54
CA MET A 302 -12.42 1.17 -5.22
C MET A 302 -13.46 2.29 -5.42
N LEU A 303 -13.21 3.46 -4.81
CA LEU A 303 -14.10 4.61 -4.89
C LEU A 303 -14.28 5.10 -6.33
N MET A 304 -13.18 5.15 -7.09
CA MET A 304 -13.18 5.57 -8.48
C MET A 304 -14.00 4.64 -9.36
N ALA A 305 -13.80 3.32 -9.26
CA ALA A 305 -14.56 2.35 -10.04
C ALA A 305 -16.05 2.43 -9.72
N THR A 306 -16.40 2.56 -8.43
CA THR A 306 -17.79 2.75 -7.99
C THR A 306 -18.39 4.04 -8.57
N ALA A 307 -17.66 5.16 -8.54
CA ALA A 307 -18.11 6.44 -9.09
C ALA A 307 -18.30 6.37 -10.61
N ILE A 308 -17.38 5.74 -11.33
CA ILE A 308 -17.49 5.55 -12.79
C ILE A 308 -18.75 4.76 -13.14
N VAL A 309 -19.00 3.61 -12.50
CA VAL A 309 -20.14 2.76 -12.80
C VAL A 309 -21.46 3.44 -12.44
N SER A 310 -21.52 4.15 -11.31
CA SER A 310 -22.75 4.79 -10.80
C SER A 310 -23.11 6.09 -11.52
N LYS A 311 -22.14 6.79 -12.14
CA LYS A 311 -22.34 8.12 -12.72
C LYS A 311 -22.21 8.16 -14.24
N SER A 312 -21.64 7.15 -14.90
CA SER A 312 -21.57 7.13 -16.36
C SER A 312 -22.95 6.97 -16.98
N GLU A 313 -23.26 7.79 -17.98
CA GLU A 313 -24.55 7.76 -18.70
C GLU A 313 -24.92 6.37 -19.23
N GLU A 314 -23.92 5.58 -19.62
CA GLU A 314 -24.07 4.24 -20.17
C GLU A 314 -24.52 3.19 -19.14
N THR A 315 -24.28 3.45 -17.83
CA THR A 315 -24.41 2.44 -16.78
C THR A 315 -25.29 2.88 -15.60
N LYS A 316 -25.44 4.17 -15.34
CA LYS A 316 -26.09 4.69 -14.13
C LYS A 316 -27.50 4.10 -13.86
N GLU A 317 -28.36 4.03 -14.87
CA GLU A 317 -29.70 3.50 -14.72
C GLU A 317 -29.72 1.97 -14.55
N TYR A 318 -28.81 1.26 -15.25
CA TYR A 318 -28.71 -0.19 -15.16
C TYR A 318 -28.25 -0.65 -13.78
N PHE A 319 -27.31 0.08 -13.17
CA PHE A 319 -26.69 -0.28 -11.89
C PHE A 319 -27.33 0.35 -10.65
N LYS A 320 -28.34 1.17 -10.80
CA LYS A 320 -29.02 1.90 -9.72
C LYS A 320 -29.42 0.99 -8.53
N ASP A 321 -29.97 -0.20 -8.84
CA ASP A 321 -30.41 -1.18 -7.85
C ASP A 321 -29.48 -2.38 -7.72
N ILE A 322 -28.42 -2.46 -8.52
CA ILE A 322 -27.48 -3.57 -8.58
C ILE A 322 -26.16 -3.25 -7.87
N LEU A 323 -25.61 -2.06 -8.12
CA LEU A 323 -24.35 -1.65 -7.49
C LEU A 323 -24.61 -1.12 -6.09
N GLU A 324 -24.00 -1.74 -5.10
CA GLU A 324 -24.07 -1.31 -3.71
C GLU A 324 -22.73 -0.67 -3.33
N PRO A 325 -22.72 0.63 -2.92
CA PRO A 325 -21.50 1.27 -2.42
C PRO A 325 -20.95 0.54 -1.21
N HIS A 326 -19.63 0.40 -1.14
CA HIS A 326 -19.01 -0.29 -0.02
C HIS A 326 -18.95 0.61 1.22
N ASP A 327 -19.39 0.08 2.37
CA ASP A 327 -19.31 0.78 3.66
C ASP A 327 -17.88 0.71 4.19
N SER A 328 -17.14 1.83 4.11
CA SER A 328 -15.71 1.89 4.36
C SER A 328 -15.32 3.10 5.19
N PHE A 329 -14.23 2.94 5.98
CA PHE A 329 -13.47 4.01 6.64
C PHE A 329 -12.02 3.96 6.18
N TYR A 330 -11.32 5.09 6.36
CA TYR A 330 -9.96 5.29 5.89
C TYR A 330 -9.08 5.78 7.04
N VAL A 331 -8.01 5.08 7.38
CA VAL A 331 -7.00 5.58 8.32
C VAL A 331 -5.91 6.25 7.50
N GLY A 332 -5.75 7.55 7.69
CA GLY A 332 -4.83 8.36 6.90
C GLY A 332 -3.36 8.05 7.15
N THR A 333 -2.51 8.39 6.19
CA THR A 333 -1.08 8.07 6.22
C THR A 333 -0.31 8.71 7.36
N ASP A 334 -0.78 9.81 7.93
CA ASP A 334 -0.13 10.47 9.06
C ASP A 334 -0.23 9.67 10.36
N VAL A 335 -1.24 8.81 10.48
CA VAL A 335 -1.36 7.87 11.62
C VAL A 335 -0.19 6.88 11.60
N PHE A 336 0.21 6.38 10.43
CA PHE A 336 1.37 5.50 10.27
C PHE A 336 2.68 6.17 10.73
N TYR A 337 2.92 7.39 10.28
CA TYR A 337 4.11 8.13 10.70
C TYR A 337 4.10 8.49 12.19
N SER A 338 2.95 8.92 12.70
CA SER A 338 2.79 9.20 14.12
C SER A 338 3.05 7.96 14.96
N TYR A 339 2.57 6.79 14.51
CA TYR A 339 2.83 5.51 15.16
C TYR A 339 4.33 5.19 15.22
N ILE A 340 5.07 5.37 14.12
CA ILE A 340 6.54 5.16 14.09
C ILE A 340 7.26 6.12 15.07
N VAL A 341 6.89 7.40 15.05
CA VAL A 341 7.54 8.43 15.85
C VAL A 341 7.21 8.28 17.34
N GLU A 342 5.94 8.04 17.67
CA GLU A 342 5.49 7.94 19.07
C GLU A 342 6.01 6.69 19.77
N ASN A 343 6.26 5.60 19.03
CA ASN A 343 6.86 4.38 19.56
C ASN A 343 8.40 4.38 19.50
N GLY A 344 9.05 5.50 19.17
CA GLY A 344 10.51 5.61 19.14
C GLY A 344 11.19 4.80 18.05
N LEU A 345 10.46 4.40 16.99
CA LEU A 345 10.96 3.57 15.89
C LEU A 345 11.65 4.39 14.79
N TRP A 346 11.66 5.72 14.89
CA TRP A 346 12.16 6.60 13.84
C TRP A 346 13.63 6.32 13.48
N ASP A 347 14.52 6.26 14.47
CA ASP A 347 15.94 6.02 14.21
C ASP A 347 16.19 4.64 13.58
N LEU A 348 15.42 3.63 13.98
CA LEU A 348 15.47 2.30 13.39
C LEU A 348 14.98 2.31 11.94
N ARG A 349 13.89 3.05 11.67
CA ARG A 349 13.37 3.25 10.32
C ARG A 349 14.40 3.92 9.40
N MET A 350 15.09 4.95 9.90
CA MET A 350 16.14 5.64 9.13
C MET A 350 17.33 4.72 8.84
N LYS A 351 17.75 3.89 9.78
CA LYS A 351 18.77 2.85 9.55
C LYS A 351 18.30 1.81 8.52
N GLN A 352 17.05 1.41 8.57
CA GLN A 352 16.46 0.45 7.62
C GLN A 352 16.43 1.00 6.19
N LYS A 353 16.26 2.32 5.98
CA LYS A 353 16.29 2.94 4.63
C LYS A 353 17.68 3.02 3.99
N THR A 354 18.75 2.75 4.70
CA THR A 354 20.11 2.70 4.12
C THR A 354 20.32 1.44 3.29
N ASP A 355 21.20 1.49 2.29
CA ASP A 355 21.47 0.32 1.43
C ASP A 355 21.94 -0.90 2.21
N GLU A 356 22.80 -0.71 3.22
CA GLU A 356 23.30 -1.76 4.12
C GLU A 356 22.22 -2.21 5.11
N GLY A 357 21.37 -1.30 5.55
CA GLY A 357 20.36 -1.53 6.56
C GLY A 357 19.06 -2.13 6.03
N TYR A 358 18.79 -2.06 4.73
CA TYR A 358 17.49 -2.29 4.11
C TYR A 358 16.83 -3.64 4.51
N PHE A 359 17.58 -4.72 4.45
CA PHE A 359 17.15 -6.03 4.93
C PHE A 359 17.59 -6.31 6.37
N LYS A 360 18.74 -5.75 6.79
CA LYS A 360 19.35 -6.04 8.09
C LYS A 360 18.47 -5.65 9.27
N TYR A 361 17.83 -4.48 9.19
CA TYR A 361 16.98 -3.95 10.26
C TYR A 361 15.48 -4.20 10.03
N ALA A 362 15.11 -4.88 8.95
CA ALA A 362 13.71 -5.10 8.59
C ALA A 362 12.96 -5.89 9.67
N LYS A 363 13.55 -6.98 10.18
CA LYS A 363 12.91 -7.81 11.22
C LYS A 363 12.73 -7.07 12.53
N GLU A 364 13.74 -6.33 12.99
CA GLU A 364 13.67 -5.54 14.21
C GLU A 364 12.58 -4.45 14.10
N LEU A 365 12.50 -3.76 12.95
CA LEU A 365 11.47 -2.78 12.68
C LEU A 365 10.07 -3.42 12.58
N GLN A 366 9.95 -4.58 11.95
CA GLN A 366 8.72 -5.35 11.88
C GLN A 366 8.19 -5.68 13.29
N ASP A 367 9.06 -6.18 14.15
CA ASP A 367 8.71 -6.51 15.53
C ASP A 367 8.32 -5.25 16.33
N GLY A 368 8.99 -4.13 16.11
CA GLY A 368 8.63 -2.83 16.68
C GLY A 368 7.25 -2.35 16.24
N LEU A 369 6.95 -2.46 14.95
CA LEU A 369 5.63 -2.10 14.39
C LEU A 369 4.52 -3.02 14.93
N GLN A 370 4.80 -4.31 15.14
CA GLN A 370 3.82 -5.25 15.68
C GLN A 370 3.47 -4.97 17.15
N ASN A 371 4.40 -4.41 17.94
CA ASN A 371 4.25 -4.27 19.40
C ASN A 371 4.05 -2.82 19.87
N GLY A 372 3.95 -1.85 18.98
CA GLY A 372 3.73 -0.46 19.31
C GLY A 372 2.32 -0.17 19.86
N LYS A 373 2.12 1.07 20.33
CA LYS A 373 0.83 1.56 20.87
C LYS A 373 0.33 2.74 20.04
N PHE A 374 -0.97 2.85 19.91
CA PHE A 374 -1.60 4.03 19.34
C PHE A 374 -1.73 5.13 20.42
N SER A 375 -1.83 6.39 20.00
CA SER A 375 -2.14 7.48 20.92
C SER A 375 -3.61 7.45 21.34
N GLU A 376 -3.91 7.95 22.55
CA GLU A 376 -5.29 8.02 23.08
C GLU A 376 -6.26 8.70 22.10
N MET A 377 -5.81 9.75 21.40
CA MET A 377 -6.62 10.45 20.40
C MET A 377 -6.99 9.55 19.21
N ILE A 378 -6.11 8.66 18.77
CA ILE A 378 -6.38 7.72 17.69
C ILE A 378 -7.23 6.56 18.20
N GLU A 379 -6.96 6.05 19.39
CA GLU A 379 -7.79 5.02 20.04
C GLU A 379 -9.25 5.47 20.21
N GLU A 380 -9.49 6.72 20.59
CA GLU A 380 -10.84 7.29 20.65
C GLU A 380 -11.55 7.27 19.29
N GLN A 381 -10.84 7.64 18.21
CA GLN A 381 -11.39 7.56 16.86
C GLN A 381 -11.67 6.11 16.42
N PHE A 382 -10.82 5.17 16.79
CA PHE A 382 -11.05 3.73 16.57
C PHE A 382 -12.30 3.23 17.32
N MET A 383 -12.49 3.67 18.55
CA MET A 383 -13.71 3.34 19.31
C MET A 383 -14.97 3.85 18.61
N HIS A 384 -14.98 5.10 18.12
CA HIS A 384 -16.11 5.64 17.35
C HIS A 384 -16.39 4.85 16.07
N LEU A 385 -15.35 4.41 15.36
CA LEU A 385 -15.48 3.53 14.19
C LEU A 385 -16.13 2.19 14.59
N LEU A 386 -15.66 1.57 15.66
CA LEU A 386 -16.20 0.30 16.14
C LEU A 386 -17.64 0.43 16.67
N GLU A 387 -18.00 1.56 17.28
CA GLU A 387 -19.37 1.88 17.63
C GLU A 387 -20.28 1.99 16.40
N TYR A 388 -19.78 2.66 15.33
CA TYR A 388 -20.50 2.75 14.07
C TYR A 388 -20.77 1.39 13.43
N TYR A 389 -19.78 0.52 13.37
CA TYR A 389 -19.95 -0.84 12.81
C TYR A 389 -20.72 -1.79 13.74
N GLY A 390 -20.82 -1.47 15.02
CA GLY A 390 -21.38 -2.38 16.02
C GLY A 390 -20.59 -3.69 16.08
N GLN A 391 -21.26 -4.82 15.94
CA GLN A 391 -20.62 -6.15 15.91
C GLN A 391 -20.58 -6.76 14.49
N CYS A 392 -20.68 -5.94 13.45
CA CYS A 392 -20.54 -6.43 12.08
C CYS A 392 -19.08 -6.78 11.80
N PRO A 393 -18.81 -7.90 11.11
CA PRO A 393 -17.46 -8.24 10.68
C PRO A 393 -16.87 -7.16 9.76
N ILE A 394 -15.60 -6.85 9.95
CA ILE A 394 -14.84 -5.89 9.17
C ILE A 394 -13.53 -6.52 8.68
N ILE A 395 -12.99 -5.98 7.60
CA ILE A 395 -11.65 -6.32 7.11
C ILE A 395 -10.78 -5.07 7.13
N VAL A 396 -9.56 -5.23 7.64
CA VAL A 396 -8.52 -4.21 7.68
C VAL A 396 -7.52 -4.51 6.58
N ARG A 397 -7.38 -3.60 5.61
CA ARG A 397 -6.57 -3.80 4.41
C ARG A 397 -5.53 -2.70 4.27
N SER A 398 -4.35 -3.06 3.77
CA SER A 398 -3.36 -2.07 3.33
C SER A 398 -3.93 -1.19 2.22
N SER A 399 -3.55 0.09 2.23
CA SER A 399 -3.86 1.05 1.18
C SER A 399 -2.70 2.03 1.02
N SER A 400 -1.51 1.51 0.73
CA SER A 400 -0.32 2.33 0.50
C SER A 400 -0.50 3.23 -0.72
N LEU A 401 0.17 4.39 -0.73
CA LEU A 401 0.25 5.23 -1.93
C LEU A 401 1.02 4.56 -3.08
N LEU A 402 1.83 3.55 -2.78
CA LEU A 402 2.54 2.79 -3.80
C LEU A 402 1.68 1.67 -4.39
N GLU A 403 0.59 1.27 -3.73
CA GLU A 403 -0.34 0.23 -4.20
C GLU A 403 -1.29 0.76 -5.27
N ASP A 404 -1.70 -0.14 -6.16
CA ASP A 404 -2.79 0.02 -7.13
C ASP A 404 -2.67 1.25 -8.05
N ASN A 405 -1.44 1.71 -8.27
CA ASN A 405 -1.11 2.80 -9.16
C ASN A 405 -0.70 2.29 -10.55
N PHE A 406 -0.79 3.16 -11.56
CA PHE A 406 -0.28 2.84 -12.90
C PHE A 406 1.22 2.47 -12.85
N GLY A 407 1.53 1.25 -13.25
CA GLY A 407 2.89 0.71 -13.26
C GLY A 407 3.35 -0.01 -11.98
N ASN A 408 2.60 0.07 -10.89
CA ASN A 408 2.93 -0.60 -9.62
C ASN A 408 1.70 -1.29 -9.05
N ALA A 409 1.76 -2.60 -8.93
CA ALA A 409 0.78 -3.38 -8.18
C ALA A 409 1.50 -4.17 -7.09
N PHE A 410 1.07 -3.99 -5.85
CA PHE A 410 1.61 -4.68 -4.68
C PHE A 410 0.74 -5.87 -4.27
N ALA A 411 0.13 -6.57 -5.22
CA ALA A 411 -0.76 -7.68 -4.93
C ALA A 411 -0.08 -8.73 -4.03
N GLY A 412 -0.73 -9.07 -2.94
CA GLY A 412 -0.25 -10.08 -1.99
C GLY A 412 1.06 -9.75 -1.27
N LYS A 413 1.52 -8.47 -1.29
CA LYS A 413 2.76 -8.07 -0.63
C LYS A 413 2.54 -7.55 0.78
N TYR A 414 1.37 -6.97 1.01
CA TYR A 414 0.93 -6.49 2.31
C TYR A 414 -0.25 -7.29 2.79
N ASP A 415 -0.38 -7.41 4.10
CA ASP A 415 -1.40 -8.22 4.73
C ASP A 415 -2.77 -7.55 4.74
N SER A 416 -3.81 -8.39 4.79
CA SER A 416 -5.20 -8.00 5.07
C SER A 416 -5.72 -8.89 6.17
N VAL A 417 -6.43 -8.32 7.15
CA VAL A 417 -6.85 -9.02 8.36
C VAL A 417 -8.35 -8.90 8.54
N PHE A 418 -9.05 -10.03 8.66
CA PHE A 418 -10.44 -10.06 9.06
C PHE A 418 -10.57 -9.88 10.57
N CYS A 419 -11.39 -8.93 11.00
CA CYS A 419 -11.83 -8.78 12.36
C CYS A 419 -13.30 -9.19 12.42
N ILE A 420 -13.58 -10.30 13.08
CA ILE A 420 -14.95 -10.82 13.22
C ILE A 420 -15.77 -9.88 14.10
N ASN A 421 -15.10 -9.08 14.94
CA ASN A 421 -15.64 -7.96 15.68
C ASN A 421 -16.71 -8.32 16.69
N GLN A 422 -16.56 -9.50 17.33
CA GLN A 422 -17.43 -9.95 18.41
C GLN A 422 -16.79 -9.70 19.77
N GLY A 423 -17.60 -9.68 20.82
CA GLY A 423 -17.15 -9.51 22.20
C GLY A 423 -17.32 -8.10 22.77
N THR A 424 -16.65 -7.82 23.88
CA THR A 424 -16.71 -6.52 24.57
C THR A 424 -16.03 -5.41 23.74
N PRO A 425 -16.39 -4.12 23.96
CA PRO A 425 -15.73 -3.00 23.27
C PRO A 425 -14.20 -3.04 23.37
N SER A 426 -13.63 -3.33 24.53
CA SER A 426 -12.17 -3.42 24.73
C SER A 426 -11.54 -4.58 23.97
N GLN A 427 -12.22 -5.73 23.88
CA GLN A 427 -11.74 -6.87 23.09
C GLN A 427 -11.76 -6.55 21.59
N ARG A 428 -12.81 -5.89 21.12
CA ARG A 428 -12.95 -5.46 19.71
C ARG A 428 -11.91 -4.42 19.35
N LEU A 429 -11.67 -3.42 20.23
CA LEU A 429 -10.63 -2.41 20.03
C LEU A 429 -9.26 -3.09 19.91
N LYS A 430 -8.92 -3.98 20.86
CA LYS A 430 -7.64 -4.68 20.83
C LYS A 430 -7.46 -5.49 19.54
N ALA A 431 -8.48 -6.24 19.11
CA ALA A 431 -8.42 -7.02 17.87
C ALA A 431 -8.25 -6.13 16.63
N PHE A 432 -8.91 -4.97 16.60
CA PHE A 432 -8.79 -3.99 15.54
C PHE A 432 -7.39 -3.35 15.48
N GLU A 433 -6.85 -2.96 16.62
CA GLU A 433 -5.49 -2.45 16.72
C GLU A 433 -4.45 -3.48 16.31
N ASP A 434 -4.60 -4.74 16.76
CA ASP A 434 -3.71 -5.85 16.36
C ASP A 434 -3.74 -6.08 14.86
N ALA A 435 -4.91 -5.94 14.21
CA ALA A 435 -5.04 -6.02 12.77
C ALA A 435 -4.30 -4.88 12.06
N ILE A 436 -4.43 -3.63 12.53
CA ILE A 436 -3.68 -2.49 11.95
C ILE A 436 -2.17 -2.68 12.15
N ARG A 437 -1.72 -3.13 13.34
CA ARG A 437 -0.30 -3.43 13.60
C ARG A 437 0.24 -4.48 12.63
N THR A 438 -0.53 -5.54 12.37
CA THR A 438 -0.17 -6.57 11.40
C THR A 438 0.01 -5.98 10.01
N VAL A 439 -0.91 -5.13 9.55
CA VAL A 439 -0.78 -4.47 8.25
C VAL A 439 0.43 -3.53 8.23
N TYR A 440 0.67 -2.75 9.28
CA TYR A 440 1.85 -1.88 9.37
C TYR A 440 3.16 -2.70 9.36
N ALA A 441 3.22 -3.80 10.11
CA ALA A 441 4.37 -4.69 10.15
C ALA A 441 4.64 -5.38 8.81
N SER A 442 3.59 -5.63 8.01
CA SER A 442 3.73 -6.25 6.68
C SER A 442 4.51 -5.39 5.68
N THR A 443 4.66 -4.09 5.93
CA THR A 443 5.53 -3.21 5.14
C THR A 443 6.99 -3.66 5.18
N MET A 444 7.39 -4.44 6.18
CA MET A 444 8.72 -5.00 6.37
C MET A 444 8.82 -6.47 5.96
N ASN A 445 7.78 -7.07 5.40
CA ASN A 445 7.83 -8.42 4.84
C ASN A 445 8.90 -8.50 3.74
N GLU A 446 9.63 -9.61 3.70
CA GLU A 446 10.73 -9.81 2.75
C GLU A 446 10.26 -9.65 1.29
N ASP A 447 9.08 -10.16 0.96
CA ASP A 447 8.50 -10.03 -0.38
C ASP A 447 8.17 -8.59 -0.75
N ALA A 448 7.65 -7.79 0.20
CA ALA A 448 7.38 -6.36 0.00
C ALA A 448 8.67 -5.56 -0.20
N LEU A 449 9.70 -5.85 0.60
CA LEU A 449 11.02 -5.20 0.50
C LEU A 449 11.71 -5.53 -0.83
N ASN A 450 11.72 -6.80 -1.23
CA ASN A 450 12.28 -7.24 -2.50
C ASN A 450 11.54 -6.62 -3.69
N TYR A 451 10.20 -6.57 -3.65
CA TYR A 451 9.41 -5.95 -4.70
C TYR A 451 9.76 -4.46 -4.85
N ARG A 452 9.80 -3.69 -3.74
CA ARG A 452 10.19 -2.27 -3.78
C ARG A 452 11.59 -2.07 -4.35
N LYS A 453 12.55 -2.88 -3.91
CA LYS A 453 13.95 -2.80 -4.40
C LYS A 453 14.05 -3.11 -5.89
N ASN A 454 13.35 -4.13 -6.37
CA ASN A 454 13.37 -4.52 -7.79
C ASN A 454 12.69 -3.48 -8.70
N ARG A 455 11.75 -2.70 -8.15
CA ARG A 455 11.07 -1.60 -8.86
C ARG A 455 11.73 -0.24 -8.69
N GLY A 456 12.83 -0.13 -7.93
CA GLY A 456 13.49 1.14 -7.61
C GLY A 456 12.63 2.06 -6.74
N LEU A 457 11.76 1.47 -5.91
CA LEU A 457 10.88 2.16 -4.97
C LEU A 457 11.42 2.16 -3.54
N ASP A 458 12.56 1.53 -3.31
CA ASP A 458 13.21 1.38 -2.00
C ASP A 458 13.60 2.71 -1.35
N LYS A 459 13.85 3.75 -2.17
CA LYS A 459 14.16 5.10 -1.68
C LYS A 459 12.92 5.98 -1.50
N ARG A 460 11.76 5.58 -2.03
CA ARG A 460 10.52 6.34 -1.84
C ARG A 460 9.95 6.15 -0.44
N ASP A 461 9.21 7.16 0.02
CA ASP A 461 8.48 7.07 1.28
C ASP A 461 7.38 6.02 1.19
N GLU A 462 7.34 5.08 2.15
CA GLU A 462 6.22 4.17 2.33
C GLU A 462 5.16 4.86 3.17
N GLN A 463 4.08 5.26 2.52
CA GLN A 463 2.98 5.97 3.16
C GLN A 463 1.79 5.01 3.27
N MET A 464 1.75 4.26 4.37
CA MET A 464 0.73 3.25 4.60
C MET A 464 -0.54 3.87 5.18
N ALA A 465 -1.58 3.98 4.37
CA ALA A 465 -2.96 4.17 4.84
C ALA A 465 -3.63 2.82 5.05
N ILE A 466 -4.74 2.81 5.77
CA ILE A 466 -5.54 1.60 5.99
C ILE A 466 -6.95 1.81 5.43
N LEU A 467 -7.43 0.81 4.70
CA LEU A 467 -8.81 0.70 4.27
C LEU A 467 -9.53 -0.26 5.20
N VAL A 468 -10.53 0.24 5.93
CA VAL A 468 -11.39 -0.57 6.80
C VAL A 468 -12.74 -0.73 6.12
N GLN A 469 -13.14 -1.97 5.83
CA GLN A 469 -14.38 -2.26 5.11
C GLN A 469 -15.29 -3.19 5.92
N ARG A 470 -16.58 -2.91 5.92
CA ARG A 470 -17.56 -3.91 6.37
C ARG A 470 -17.46 -5.13 5.45
N VAL A 471 -17.33 -6.33 5.98
CA VAL A 471 -17.35 -7.52 5.14
C VAL A 471 -18.74 -7.62 4.49
N SER A 472 -18.76 -7.67 3.15
CA SER A 472 -19.99 -7.96 2.41
C SER A 472 -20.42 -9.39 2.67
N GLY A 473 -21.71 -9.62 2.87
CA GLY A 473 -22.23 -10.95 3.13
C GLY A 473 -23.53 -10.91 3.91
N ASP A 474 -23.94 -12.09 4.36
CA ASP A 474 -25.10 -12.26 5.21
C ASP A 474 -24.82 -13.35 6.25
N TYR A 475 -25.71 -13.45 7.22
CA TYR A 475 -25.66 -14.34 8.34
C TYR A 475 -26.39 -15.66 8.04
N TYR A 476 -25.69 -16.78 8.21
CA TYR A 476 -26.16 -18.14 7.93
C TYR A 476 -25.87 -19.07 9.12
N GLY A 477 -26.75 -19.05 10.11
CA GLY A 477 -26.54 -19.79 11.38
C GLY A 477 -25.40 -19.14 12.19
N GLU A 478 -24.27 -19.83 12.35
CA GLU A 478 -23.08 -19.29 13.00
C GLU A 478 -22.06 -18.64 12.03
N TYR A 479 -22.29 -18.78 10.73
CA TYR A 479 -21.37 -18.31 9.69
C TYR A 479 -21.82 -17.00 9.05
N TYR A 480 -20.86 -16.20 8.66
CA TYR A 480 -21.06 -14.96 7.91
C TYR A 480 -20.15 -14.95 6.68
N PHE A 481 -20.73 -14.80 5.50
CA PHE A 481 -20.00 -14.74 4.22
C PHE A 481 -20.89 -14.21 3.08
N PRO A 482 -20.33 -13.67 1.97
CA PRO A 482 -21.07 -13.36 0.74
C PRO A 482 -21.39 -14.64 -0.02
N HIS A 483 -22.46 -14.62 -0.83
CA HIS A 483 -22.79 -15.78 -1.66
C HIS A 483 -21.70 -16.08 -2.67
N ILE A 484 -21.16 -15.05 -3.32
CA ILE A 484 -20.03 -15.19 -4.23
C ILE A 484 -19.04 -14.03 -4.03
N ALA A 485 -17.80 -14.33 -4.30
CA ALA A 485 -16.74 -13.35 -4.42
C ALA A 485 -15.81 -13.73 -5.58
N GLY A 486 -14.98 -12.79 -6.00
CA GLY A 486 -14.05 -13.09 -7.07
C GLY A 486 -13.25 -11.92 -7.56
N VAL A 487 -12.52 -12.21 -8.64
CA VAL A 487 -11.71 -11.23 -9.37
C VAL A 487 -12.18 -11.18 -10.81
N ALA A 488 -12.37 -9.97 -11.33
CA ALA A 488 -12.80 -9.70 -12.68
C ALA A 488 -11.74 -8.93 -13.44
N ASN A 489 -11.26 -9.46 -14.56
CA ASN A 489 -10.26 -8.83 -15.41
C ASN A 489 -10.91 -8.35 -16.69
N SER A 490 -10.68 -7.10 -17.09
CA SER A 490 -11.23 -6.55 -18.34
C SER A 490 -10.57 -7.11 -19.59
N SER A 491 -9.43 -7.79 -19.46
CA SER A 491 -8.79 -8.54 -20.55
C SER A 491 -8.61 -9.98 -20.11
N ASN A 492 -9.11 -10.92 -20.89
CA ASN A 492 -8.97 -12.34 -20.61
C ASN A 492 -7.61 -12.85 -21.06
N LEU A 493 -6.70 -12.98 -20.10
CA LEU A 493 -5.35 -13.53 -20.34
C LEU A 493 -5.33 -15.07 -20.39
N TYR A 494 -6.46 -15.70 -20.06
CA TYR A 494 -6.66 -17.15 -20.08
C TYR A 494 -7.39 -17.60 -21.34
N VAL A 495 -6.70 -17.64 -22.45
CA VAL A 495 -7.30 -18.06 -23.71
C VAL A 495 -7.05 -19.56 -23.90
N TRP A 496 -7.86 -20.42 -23.25
CA TRP A 496 -7.76 -21.88 -23.39
C TRP A 496 -8.43 -22.43 -24.66
N ASN A 497 -9.03 -21.57 -25.49
CA ASN A 497 -9.66 -21.91 -26.74
C ASN A 497 -9.56 -20.73 -27.73
N LYS A 498 -9.20 -20.99 -28.98
CA LYS A 498 -9.03 -19.97 -30.02
C LYS A 498 -10.29 -19.12 -30.33
N LYS A 499 -11.47 -19.56 -29.85
CA LYS A 499 -12.74 -18.82 -30.01
C LYS A 499 -13.02 -17.85 -28.88
N ILE A 500 -12.18 -17.79 -27.85
CA ILE A 500 -12.33 -16.87 -26.71
C ILE A 500 -11.90 -15.47 -27.14
N ASP A 501 -12.82 -14.52 -26.97
CA ASP A 501 -12.54 -13.11 -27.13
C ASP A 501 -11.85 -12.56 -25.88
N MET A 502 -10.60 -12.17 -26.05
CA MET A 502 -9.77 -11.63 -24.98
C MET A 502 -10.33 -10.32 -24.38
N ASP A 503 -10.92 -9.48 -25.21
CA ASP A 503 -11.44 -8.17 -24.82
C ASP A 503 -12.82 -8.24 -24.15
N ALA A 504 -13.46 -9.41 -24.17
CA ALA A 504 -14.70 -9.63 -23.43
C ALA A 504 -14.47 -9.70 -21.91
N GLY A 505 -13.23 -9.96 -21.48
CA GLY A 505 -12.85 -10.11 -20.08
C GLY A 505 -13.10 -11.50 -19.49
N MET A 506 -12.76 -11.65 -18.23
CA MET A 506 -12.91 -12.91 -17.48
C MET A 506 -13.28 -12.69 -16.03
N LEU A 507 -13.84 -13.74 -15.39
CA LEU A 507 -14.04 -13.79 -13.94
C LEU A 507 -13.34 -15.01 -13.35
N ARG A 508 -12.82 -14.82 -12.15
CA ARG A 508 -12.49 -15.89 -11.20
C ARG A 508 -13.56 -15.84 -10.12
N LEU A 509 -14.29 -16.92 -9.94
CA LEU A 509 -15.51 -16.96 -9.14
C LEU A 509 -15.42 -18.05 -8.08
N VAL A 510 -15.72 -17.69 -6.85
CA VAL A 510 -15.77 -18.60 -5.70
C VAL A 510 -17.06 -18.40 -4.90
N PHE A 511 -17.48 -19.42 -4.19
CA PHE A 511 -18.53 -19.37 -3.19
C PHE A 511 -17.91 -19.05 -1.81
N GLY A 512 -18.50 -18.11 -1.06
CA GLY A 512 -17.97 -17.65 0.21
C GLY A 512 -17.07 -16.42 0.10
N LEU A 513 -16.15 -16.25 1.04
CA LEU A 513 -15.17 -15.15 1.06
C LEU A 513 -14.23 -15.23 -0.15
N GLY A 514 -13.78 -14.07 -0.60
CA GLY A 514 -12.93 -13.93 -1.79
C GLY A 514 -11.50 -14.46 -1.65
N THR A 515 -11.08 -14.88 -0.48
CA THR A 515 -9.74 -15.41 -0.15
C THR A 515 -9.29 -16.48 -1.14
N ARG A 516 -10.14 -17.45 -1.45
CA ARG A 516 -9.83 -18.54 -2.39
C ARG A 516 -9.82 -18.14 -3.86
N ALA A 517 -10.36 -16.99 -4.21
CA ALA A 517 -10.20 -16.43 -5.55
C ALA A 517 -8.81 -15.84 -5.75
N VAL A 518 -8.16 -15.41 -4.68
CA VAL A 518 -6.84 -14.81 -4.66
C VAL A 518 -5.80 -15.85 -4.24
N ASP A 519 -6.03 -16.53 -3.09
CA ASP A 519 -5.14 -17.54 -2.54
C ASP A 519 -5.49 -18.92 -3.04
N ARG A 520 -4.55 -19.59 -3.70
CA ARG A 520 -4.77 -20.96 -4.12
C ARG A 520 -4.33 -21.95 -3.05
N VAL A 521 -5.28 -22.80 -2.66
CA VAL A 521 -5.03 -23.95 -1.78
C VAL A 521 -4.94 -25.23 -2.62
N ASN A 522 -4.07 -26.17 -2.25
CA ASN A 522 -3.95 -27.44 -2.96
C ASN A 522 -5.29 -28.18 -3.00
N ASN A 523 -5.59 -28.75 -4.17
CA ASN A 523 -6.81 -29.50 -4.45
C ASN A 523 -8.13 -28.70 -4.30
N ASP A 524 -8.06 -27.38 -4.47
CA ASP A 524 -9.22 -26.51 -4.51
C ASP A 524 -9.17 -25.57 -5.73
N TYR A 525 -10.26 -25.40 -6.47
CA TYR A 525 -10.25 -24.77 -7.79
C TYR A 525 -11.31 -23.69 -7.91
N VAL A 526 -10.89 -22.51 -8.31
CA VAL A 526 -11.81 -21.42 -8.64
C VAL A 526 -12.52 -21.67 -9.97
N ARG A 527 -13.75 -21.24 -10.11
CA ARG A 527 -14.44 -21.24 -11.39
C ARG A 527 -13.94 -20.11 -12.27
N ILE A 528 -13.25 -20.43 -13.37
CA ILE A 528 -12.84 -19.47 -14.38
C ILE A 528 -13.96 -19.34 -15.43
N VAL A 529 -14.35 -18.10 -15.72
CA VAL A 529 -15.44 -17.75 -16.61
C VAL A 529 -14.93 -16.80 -17.68
N ALA A 530 -14.99 -17.20 -18.95
CA ALA A 530 -14.79 -16.28 -20.08
C ALA A 530 -16.10 -15.53 -20.36
N LEU A 531 -16.05 -14.21 -20.38
CA LEU A 531 -17.27 -13.41 -20.46
C LEU A 531 -17.90 -13.34 -21.87
N ASP A 532 -17.20 -13.79 -22.90
CA ASP A 532 -17.77 -14.02 -24.25
C ASP A 532 -18.67 -15.26 -24.28
N ASP A 533 -18.29 -16.33 -23.56
CA ASP A 533 -19.09 -17.57 -23.43
C ASP A 533 -18.96 -18.09 -21.97
N PRO A 534 -19.81 -17.58 -21.05
CA PRO A 534 -19.69 -17.87 -19.62
C PRO A 534 -19.85 -19.34 -19.23
N THR A 535 -20.45 -20.13 -20.11
CA THR A 535 -20.68 -21.56 -19.84
C THR A 535 -19.55 -22.46 -20.32
N ARG A 536 -18.64 -21.93 -21.14
CA ARG A 536 -17.49 -22.68 -21.64
C ARG A 536 -16.55 -23.10 -20.54
N LEU A 537 -16.26 -24.37 -20.46
CA LEU A 537 -15.37 -24.96 -19.47
C LEU A 537 -13.97 -25.19 -20.04
N PRO A 538 -12.90 -25.00 -19.27
CA PRO A 538 -11.58 -25.56 -19.57
C PRO A 538 -11.68 -27.09 -19.74
N ALA A 539 -10.82 -27.68 -20.58
CA ALA A 539 -10.90 -29.11 -20.93
C ALA A 539 -10.82 -30.05 -19.72
N MET A 540 -10.00 -29.73 -18.73
CA MET A 540 -9.85 -30.52 -17.51
C MET A 540 -11.13 -30.48 -16.64
N THR A 541 -11.66 -29.30 -16.39
CA THR A 541 -12.93 -29.11 -15.65
C THR A 541 -14.11 -29.85 -16.33
N LYS A 542 -14.08 -29.94 -17.68
CA LYS A 542 -15.10 -30.68 -18.45
C LYS A 542 -14.97 -32.18 -18.26
N LYS A 543 -13.74 -32.73 -18.11
CA LYS A 543 -13.49 -34.16 -17.94
C LYS A 543 -13.89 -34.64 -16.55
N ASP A 544 -13.59 -33.88 -15.51
CA ASP A 544 -13.90 -34.21 -14.12
C ASP A 544 -14.35 -32.94 -13.36
N PRO A 545 -15.64 -32.58 -13.48
CA PRO A 545 -16.19 -31.40 -12.81
C PRO A 545 -16.11 -31.44 -11.30
N GLN A 546 -16.18 -32.62 -10.71
CA GLN A 546 -16.11 -32.78 -9.26
C GLN A 546 -14.69 -32.48 -8.76
N ARG A 547 -13.68 -33.07 -9.37
CA ARG A 547 -12.27 -32.87 -9.00
C ARG A 547 -11.82 -31.43 -9.17
N PHE A 548 -12.22 -30.77 -10.26
CA PHE A 548 -11.78 -29.42 -10.63
C PHE A 548 -12.81 -28.34 -10.25
N SER A 549 -13.43 -28.48 -9.09
CA SER A 549 -14.33 -27.49 -8.49
C SER A 549 -13.80 -27.04 -7.11
N GLN A 550 -14.42 -26.04 -6.54
CA GLN A 550 -14.15 -25.60 -5.18
C GLN A 550 -14.73 -26.62 -4.17
N HIS A 551 -13.93 -27.07 -3.22
CA HIS A 551 -14.29 -28.05 -2.20
C HIS A 551 -14.49 -27.45 -0.82
N TYR A 552 -13.81 -26.33 -0.55
CA TYR A 552 -13.80 -25.66 0.74
C TYR A 552 -14.26 -24.22 0.61
N VAL A 553 -14.81 -23.68 1.69
CA VAL A 553 -15.32 -22.31 1.78
C VAL A 553 -14.70 -21.67 3.01
N ASP A 554 -14.10 -20.51 2.85
CA ASP A 554 -13.68 -19.70 3.97
C ASP A 554 -14.85 -18.83 4.42
N VAL A 555 -15.13 -18.85 5.72
CA VAL A 555 -16.27 -18.20 6.37
C VAL A 555 -15.83 -17.53 7.67
N LEU A 556 -16.57 -16.53 8.12
CA LEU A 556 -16.37 -15.94 9.45
C LEU A 556 -17.32 -16.62 10.44
N ASN A 557 -16.78 -17.34 11.43
CA ASN A 557 -17.57 -17.92 12.49
C ASN A 557 -17.80 -16.88 13.59
N LEU A 558 -19.05 -16.39 13.72
CA LEU A 558 -19.42 -15.35 14.66
C LEU A 558 -19.40 -15.84 16.12
N ASN A 559 -19.65 -17.12 16.37
CA ASN A 559 -19.66 -17.69 17.70
C ASN A 559 -18.24 -17.91 18.25
N LYS A 560 -17.33 -18.40 17.39
CA LYS A 560 -15.93 -18.63 17.73
C LYS A 560 -15.06 -17.40 17.63
N ASN A 561 -15.55 -16.34 16.94
CA ASN A 561 -14.83 -15.10 16.65
C ASN A 561 -13.53 -15.34 15.85
N GLU A 562 -13.59 -16.22 14.84
CA GLU A 562 -12.45 -16.61 14.00
C GLU A 562 -12.83 -16.87 12.55
N LEU A 563 -11.83 -16.78 11.66
CA LEU A 563 -11.93 -17.20 10.27
C LEU A 563 -11.77 -18.72 10.19
N GLU A 564 -12.75 -19.40 9.62
CA GLU A 564 -12.76 -20.86 9.45
C GLU A 564 -12.80 -21.28 7.98
N THR A 565 -12.26 -22.45 7.72
CA THR A 565 -12.41 -23.15 6.45
C THR A 565 -13.33 -24.37 6.66
N ILE A 566 -14.48 -24.36 5.99
CA ILE A 566 -15.46 -25.46 6.06
C ILE A 566 -15.65 -26.13 4.70
N ILE A 567 -16.20 -27.33 4.65
CA ILE A 567 -16.51 -28.00 3.38
C ILE A 567 -17.75 -27.39 2.71
N VAL A 568 -17.80 -27.39 1.39
CA VAL A 568 -18.91 -26.83 0.58
C VAL A 568 -20.27 -27.39 1.03
N ASN A 569 -20.36 -28.68 1.32
CA ASN A 569 -21.60 -29.30 1.77
C ASN A 569 -22.14 -28.71 3.07
N GLU A 570 -21.30 -28.34 3.99
CA GLU A 570 -21.66 -27.68 5.26
C GLU A 570 -22.13 -26.23 5.00
N ALA A 571 -21.38 -25.46 4.23
CA ALA A 571 -21.76 -24.12 3.85
C ALA A 571 -23.10 -24.04 3.14
N VAL A 572 -23.40 -24.98 2.25
CA VAL A 572 -24.68 -25.05 1.52
C VAL A 572 -25.84 -25.45 2.42
N LYS A 573 -25.59 -26.25 3.47
CA LYS A 573 -26.60 -26.64 4.49
C LYS A 573 -26.87 -25.55 5.54
N SER A 574 -26.11 -24.50 5.62
CA SER A 574 -26.18 -23.45 6.66
C SER A 574 -27.33 -22.44 6.52
N ASN A 575 -28.51 -22.88 6.00
CA ASN A 575 -29.70 -22.04 5.82
C ASN A 575 -29.50 -20.82 4.94
N LEU A 576 -28.91 -21.01 3.76
CA LEU A 576 -28.75 -19.95 2.76
C LEU A 576 -30.07 -19.22 2.51
N LYS A 577 -30.04 -17.89 2.46
CA LYS A 577 -31.21 -17.05 2.16
C LYS A 577 -31.60 -17.05 0.68
N THR A 578 -30.85 -17.78 -0.15
CA THR A 578 -31.09 -17.96 -1.60
C THR A 578 -31.10 -19.42 -1.99
N GLN A 579 -31.38 -19.69 -3.28
CA GLN A 579 -31.41 -21.07 -3.80
C GLN A 579 -29.98 -21.57 -4.05
N SER A 580 -29.54 -22.59 -3.30
CA SER A 580 -28.20 -23.19 -3.48
C SER A 580 -27.96 -23.69 -4.92
N SER A 581 -29.02 -24.08 -5.61
CA SER A 581 -28.98 -24.50 -7.02
C SER A 581 -28.46 -23.41 -8.00
N LEU A 582 -28.37 -22.16 -7.58
CA LEU A 582 -27.70 -21.11 -8.36
C LEU A 582 -26.18 -21.36 -8.46
N PHE A 583 -25.59 -21.91 -7.40
CA PHE A 583 -24.13 -22.04 -7.29
C PHE A 583 -23.62 -23.42 -7.68
N GLY A 584 -24.48 -24.46 -7.57
CA GLY A 584 -24.05 -25.81 -7.88
C GLY A 584 -25.16 -26.84 -7.87
N SER A 585 -24.78 -28.09 -8.00
CA SER A 585 -25.70 -29.22 -8.01
C SER A 585 -25.04 -30.48 -7.43
N LYS A 586 -25.84 -31.39 -6.93
CA LYS A 586 -25.39 -32.77 -6.68
C LYS A 586 -25.25 -33.52 -8.00
N ASP A 587 -24.33 -34.48 -8.05
CA ASP A 587 -24.23 -35.37 -9.20
C ASP A 587 -25.51 -36.22 -9.35
N LYS A 588 -26.23 -35.96 -10.45
CA LYS A 588 -27.53 -36.62 -10.71
C LYS A 588 -27.39 -38.12 -10.85
N GLU A 589 -26.35 -38.62 -11.51
CA GLU A 589 -26.18 -40.08 -11.72
C GLU A 589 -25.91 -40.77 -10.40
N THR A 590 -25.06 -40.21 -9.55
CA THR A 590 -24.78 -40.71 -8.21
C THR A 590 -26.04 -40.60 -7.33
N GLU A 591 -26.82 -39.53 -7.43
CA GLU A 591 -28.05 -39.34 -6.68
C GLU A 591 -29.11 -40.38 -7.04
N GLU A 592 -29.34 -40.62 -8.34
CA GLU A 592 -30.25 -41.65 -8.80
C GLU A 592 -29.78 -43.05 -8.42
N ARG A 593 -28.46 -43.31 -8.49
CA ARG A 593 -27.89 -44.58 -8.08
C ARG A 593 -28.11 -44.85 -6.60
N PHE A 594 -27.86 -43.85 -5.74
CA PHE A 594 -28.05 -43.93 -4.30
C PHE A 594 -29.53 -44.14 -3.95
N LYS A 595 -30.46 -43.39 -4.62
CA LYS A 595 -31.91 -43.57 -4.46
C LYS A 595 -32.38 -45.01 -4.82
N ARG A 596 -31.82 -45.61 -5.91
CA ARG A 596 -32.13 -46.97 -6.32
C ARG A 596 -31.69 -48.04 -5.32
N VAL A 597 -30.62 -47.79 -4.61
CA VAL A 597 -30.04 -48.75 -3.63
C VAL A 597 -30.47 -48.41 -2.21
N GLY A 598 -31.31 -47.38 -2.00
CA GLY A 598 -31.82 -47.00 -0.69
C GLY A 598 -30.78 -46.37 0.22
N ILE A 599 -29.70 -45.83 -0.33
CA ILE A 599 -28.65 -45.12 0.39
C ILE A 599 -29.07 -43.66 0.58
N ASP A 600 -28.74 -43.08 1.73
CA ASP A 600 -28.99 -41.67 2.01
C ASP A 600 -28.24 -40.78 1.03
N THR A 601 -28.95 -39.88 0.37
CA THR A 601 -28.40 -38.91 -0.61
C THR A 601 -27.87 -37.64 0.04
N SER A 602 -27.96 -37.47 1.36
CA SER A 602 -27.51 -36.27 2.08
C SER A 602 -26.01 -36.08 1.99
N ASN A 603 -25.23 -37.15 1.84
CA ASN A 603 -23.79 -37.17 1.80
C ASN A 603 -23.18 -37.08 0.37
N ILE A 604 -24.02 -36.97 -0.66
CA ILE A 604 -23.51 -36.75 -2.02
C ILE A 604 -22.84 -35.37 -2.10
N PRO A 605 -21.62 -35.30 -2.60
CA PRO A 605 -20.90 -34.02 -2.75
C PRO A 605 -21.71 -33.02 -3.59
N PHE A 606 -21.76 -31.78 -3.10
CA PHE A 606 -22.31 -30.66 -3.85
C PHE A 606 -21.17 -30.03 -4.69
N VAL A 607 -21.33 -30.03 -6.01
CA VAL A 607 -20.34 -29.51 -6.96
C VAL A 607 -20.68 -28.07 -7.31
N LEU A 608 -19.79 -27.14 -6.97
CA LEU A 608 -19.91 -25.72 -7.30
C LEU A 608 -19.53 -25.48 -8.78
N ASN A 609 -20.51 -25.61 -9.67
CA ASN A 609 -20.35 -25.38 -11.11
C ASN A 609 -20.83 -24.02 -11.59
N PHE A 610 -21.61 -23.29 -10.79
CA PHE A 610 -22.21 -21.98 -11.07
C PHE A 610 -23.03 -21.90 -12.37
N GLU A 611 -23.41 -23.03 -12.97
CA GLU A 611 -24.01 -23.08 -14.31
C GLU A 611 -25.35 -22.31 -14.37
N ARG A 612 -26.21 -22.48 -13.37
CA ARG A 612 -27.50 -21.78 -13.34
C ARG A 612 -27.32 -20.28 -13.12
N LEU A 613 -26.38 -19.86 -12.27
CA LEU A 613 -26.02 -18.47 -12.08
C LEU A 613 -25.55 -17.82 -13.39
N LEU A 614 -24.65 -18.48 -14.11
CA LEU A 614 -24.07 -17.96 -15.33
C LEU A 614 -25.05 -17.92 -16.52
N ARG A 615 -26.02 -18.86 -16.57
CA ARG A 615 -27.03 -18.95 -17.66
C ARG A 615 -28.30 -18.17 -17.39
N SER A 616 -28.78 -18.16 -16.14
CA SER A 616 -30.16 -17.76 -15.84
C SER A 616 -30.27 -16.41 -15.15
N THR A 617 -29.13 -15.77 -14.80
CA THR A 617 -29.13 -14.44 -14.20
C THR A 617 -28.44 -13.42 -15.11
N LYS A 618 -28.68 -12.15 -14.86
CA LYS A 618 -27.97 -11.04 -15.55
C LYS A 618 -26.58 -10.74 -14.98
N PHE A 619 -26.05 -11.59 -14.10
CA PHE A 619 -24.80 -11.34 -13.39
C PHE A 619 -23.60 -11.17 -14.35
N THR A 620 -23.44 -12.09 -15.32
CA THR A 620 -22.35 -12.01 -16.29
C THR A 620 -22.44 -10.77 -17.20
N GLU A 621 -23.67 -10.38 -17.58
CA GLU A 621 -23.91 -9.14 -18.32
C GLU A 621 -23.50 -7.90 -17.50
N ALA A 622 -23.89 -7.87 -16.22
CA ALA A 622 -23.52 -6.79 -15.30
C ALA A 622 -22.00 -6.69 -15.16
N MET A 623 -21.31 -7.80 -14.91
CA MET A 623 -19.85 -7.81 -14.76
C MET A 623 -19.13 -7.35 -16.04
N ARG A 624 -19.61 -7.78 -17.23
CA ARG A 624 -19.07 -7.31 -18.50
C ARG A 624 -19.24 -5.80 -18.68
N LYS A 625 -20.41 -5.24 -18.31
CA LYS A 625 -20.66 -3.79 -18.36
C LYS A 625 -19.74 -3.01 -17.41
N ILE A 626 -19.56 -3.50 -16.17
CA ILE A 626 -18.62 -2.90 -15.20
C ILE A 626 -17.21 -2.84 -15.80
N LEU A 627 -16.69 -3.99 -16.24
CA LEU A 627 -15.34 -4.08 -16.79
C LEU A 627 -15.14 -3.17 -18.00
N LYS A 628 -16.11 -3.16 -18.90
CA LYS A 628 -16.06 -2.33 -20.13
C LYS A 628 -16.05 -0.84 -19.80
N VAL A 629 -16.95 -0.35 -18.93
CA VAL A 629 -17.02 1.08 -18.61
C VAL A 629 -15.79 1.51 -17.82
N VAL A 630 -15.37 0.74 -16.83
CA VAL A 630 -14.22 1.11 -16.00
C VAL A 630 -12.93 1.10 -16.85
N SER A 631 -12.64 0.05 -17.61
CA SER A 631 -11.44 -0.01 -18.45
C SER A 631 -11.40 1.10 -19.51
N SER A 632 -12.54 1.45 -20.10
CA SER A 632 -12.62 2.55 -21.07
C SER A 632 -12.27 3.91 -20.46
N LYS A 633 -12.73 4.16 -19.20
CA LYS A 633 -12.45 5.43 -18.50
C LYS A 633 -11.03 5.48 -17.94
N TYR A 634 -10.49 4.36 -17.50
CA TYR A 634 -9.06 4.25 -17.15
C TYR A 634 -8.16 4.37 -18.38
N ASN A 635 -8.70 4.19 -19.57
CA ASN A 635 -7.94 4.01 -20.81
C ASN A 635 -6.80 3.00 -20.63
N TYR A 636 -7.12 1.91 -19.92
CA TYR A 636 -6.22 0.82 -19.57
C TYR A 636 -7.01 -0.39 -19.05
N PRO A 637 -6.57 -1.63 -19.31
CA PRO A 637 -7.18 -2.80 -18.70
C PRO A 637 -7.18 -2.75 -17.18
N VAL A 638 -8.24 -3.26 -16.57
CA VAL A 638 -8.42 -3.21 -15.11
C VAL A 638 -8.66 -4.60 -14.53
N ASP A 639 -8.29 -4.71 -13.26
CA ASP A 639 -8.52 -5.83 -12.36
C ASP A 639 -9.44 -5.33 -11.22
N ILE A 640 -10.56 -6.01 -11.01
CA ILE A 640 -11.60 -5.62 -10.05
C ILE A 640 -11.90 -6.79 -9.12
N GLU A 641 -11.69 -6.60 -7.81
CA GLU A 641 -12.22 -7.51 -6.79
C GLU A 641 -13.68 -7.15 -6.49
N TYR A 642 -14.52 -8.16 -6.40
CA TYR A 642 -15.95 -7.96 -6.17
C TYR A 642 -16.55 -9.03 -5.26
N THR A 643 -17.67 -8.69 -4.63
CA THR A 643 -18.58 -9.63 -3.99
C THR A 643 -19.98 -9.46 -4.52
N ALA A 644 -20.80 -10.51 -4.47
CA ALA A 644 -22.22 -10.40 -4.80
C ALA A 644 -23.09 -11.28 -3.93
N ASN A 645 -24.25 -10.74 -3.58
CA ASN A 645 -25.28 -11.40 -2.80
C ASN A 645 -26.57 -11.52 -3.59
N PHE A 646 -27.29 -12.63 -3.44
CA PHE A 646 -28.49 -12.99 -4.19
C PHE A 646 -29.68 -13.15 -3.26
N ASP A 647 -30.84 -12.70 -3.66
CA ASP A 647 -32.10 -12.98 -2.99
C ASP A 647 -32.71 -14.33 -3.47
N LYS A 648 -33.87 -14.70 -2.90
CA LYS A 648 -34.61 -15.94 -3.26
C LYS A 648 -35.12 -15.94 -4.70
N GLN A 649 -35.29 -14.78 -5.30
CA GLN A 649 -35.77 -14.59 -6.68
C GLN A 649 -34.63 -14.63 -7.69
N GLY A 650 -33.37 -14.57 -7.24
CA GLY A 650 -32.17 -14.51 -8.08
C GLY A 650 -31.76 -13.09 -8.47
N ASN A 651 -32.40 -12.05 -7.89
CA ASN A 651 -31.88 -10.69 -7.99
C ASN A 651 -30.58 -10.60 -7.18
N PHE A 652 -29.68 -9.70 -7.57
CA PHE A 652 -28.37 -9.62 -6.93
C PHE A 652 -27.92 -8.17 -6.74
N ARG A 653 -27.04 -8.01 -5.77
CA ARG A 653 -26.28 -6.77 -5.53
C ARG A 653 -24.79 -7.07 -5.61
N ILE A 654 -24.04 -6.15 -6.21
CA ILE A 654 -22.59 -6.24 -6.39
C ILE A 654 -21.93 -5.13 -5.58
N ASN A 655 -20.91 -5.49 -4.81
CA ASN A 655 -19.98 -4.55 -4.19
C ASN A 655 -18.64 -4.62 -4.95
N ILE A 656 -18.10 -3.48 -5.37
CA ILE A 656 -16.72 -3.36 -5.84
C ILE A 656 -15.84 -3.20 -4.60
N VAL A 657 -14.93 -4.13 -4.38
CA VAL A 657 -14.07 -4.20 -3.20
C VAL A 657 -12.71 -3.56 -3.45
N GLN A 658 -12.19 -3.69 -4.66
CA GLN A 658 -10.94 -3.09 -5.13
C GLN A 658 -10.97 -2.92 -6.65
N CYS A 659 -10.27 -1.90 -7.17
CA CYS A 659 -10.01 -1.75 -8.59
C CYS A 659 -8.60 -1.21 -8.80
N ARG A 660 -7.88 -1.82 -9.74
CA ARG A 660 -6.52 -1.38 -10.10
C ARG A 660 -6.27 -1.57 -11.61
N PRO A 661 -5.31 -0.82 -12.18
CA PRO A 661 -4.83 -1.09 -13.53
C PRO A 661 -4.22 -2.49 -13.62
N LEU A 662 -4.61 -3.26 -14.62
CA LEU A 662 -4.06 -4.61 -14.84
C LEU A 662 -2.61 -4.52 -15.33
N GLN A 663 -1.69 -5.11 -14.60
CA GLN A 663 -0.26 -5.07 -14.92
C GLN A 663 0.11 -6.23 -15.84
N THR A 664 0.35 -5.94 -17.13
CA THR A 664 0.82 -6.95 -18.11
C THR A 664 1.80 -6.35 -19.08
N ARG A 665 2.91 -7.07 -19.37
CA ARG A 665 3.81 -6.71 -20.48
C ARG A 665 3.19 -7.15 -21.81
N GLY A 666 3.38 -6.37 -22.86
CA GLY A 666 3.08 -6.77 -24.25
C GLY A 666 1.63 -6.62 -24.72
N LEU A 667 0.71 -6.08 -23.89
CA LEU A 667 -0.61 -5.69 -24.39
C LEU A 667 -0.49 -4.57 -25.44
N GLY A 668 -1.08 -4.79 -26.63
CA GLY A 668 -1.08 -3.81 -27.72
C GLY A 668 0.14 -3.84 -28.65
N LYS A 669 1.08 -4.79 -28.50
CA LYS A 669 2.19 -4.99 -29.43
C LYS A 669 1.87 -6.11 -30.43
N THR A 670 2.25 -5.96 -31.69
CA THR A 670 2.26 -7.04 -32.69
C THR A 670 3.65 -7.66 -32.74
N VAL A 671 3.73 -8.98 -32.74
CA VAL A 671 4.98 -9.73 -32.88
C VAL A 671 4.87 -10.67 -34.07
N GLU A 672 5.79 -10.53 -35.03
CA GLU A 672 5.88 -11.47 -36.12
C GLU A 672 6.51 -12.77 -35.63
N LEU A 673 5.78 -13.88 -35.72
CA LEU A 673 6.28 -15.20 -35.40
C LEU A 673 7.29 -15.67 -36.42
N PRO A 674 8.40 -16.32 -36.03
CA PRO A 674 9.32 -16.92 -37.00
C PRO A 674 8.66 -18.04 -37.77
N LYS A 675 8.90 -18.10 -39.10
CA LYS A 675 8.49 -19.25 -39.91
C LYS A 675 9.39 -20.44 -39.52
N LEU A 676 8.83 -21.43 -38.85
CA LEU A 676 9.53 -22.67 -38.56
C LEU A 676 9.52 -23.56 -39.80
N GLU A 677 10.67 -23.70 -40.46
CA GLU A 677 10.84 -24.61 -41.61
C GLU A 677 10.79 -26.09 -41.19
N ASP A 678 11.19 -26.39 -39.96
CA ASP A 678 11.13 -27.70 -39.34
C ASP A 678 10.79 -27.56 -37.84
N LYS A 679 9.93 -28.44 -37.31
CA LYS A 679 9.62 -28.54 -35.89
C LYS A 679 10.87 -28.73 -35.00
N ASN A 680 11.92 -29.33 -35.58
CA ASN A 680 13.21 -29.50 -34.88
C ASN A 680 14.07 -28.25 -34.84
N SER A 681 13.72 -27.17 -35.53
CA SER A 681 14.50 -25.94 -35.56
C SER A 681 14.38 -25.10 -34.26
N CYS A 682 13.29 -25.25 -33.50
CA CYS A 682 13.07 -24.53 -32.23
C CYS A 682 13.48 -25.35 -30.99
N LEU A 683 13.70 -24.67 -29.85
CA LEU A 683 13.84 -25.31 -28.55
C LEU A 683 12.49 -25.84 -28.09
N PHE A 684 11.47 -24.97 -28.14
CA PHE A 684 10.09 -25.39 -27.93
C PHE A 684 9.13 -24.54 -28.78
N SER A 685 7.97 -25.11 -29.05
CA SER A 685 6.81 -24.41 -29.60
C SER A 685 5.55 -24.99 -28.98
N SER A 686 4.59 -24.15 -28.62
CA SER A 686 3.32 -24.57 -28.05
C SER A 686 2.18 -23.71 -28.55
N THR A 687 1.02 -24.34 -28.73
CA THR A 687 -0.22 -23.63 -29.00
C THR A 687 -1.01 -23.50 -27.71
N GLY A 688 -1.22 -22.25 -27.23
CA GLY A 688 -1.77 -21.97 -25.92
C GLY A 688 -0.78 -22.21 -24.78
N ASN A 689 -1.28 -22.20 -23.55
CA ASN A 689 -0.56 -22.47 -22.31
C ASN A 689 0.62 -21.52 -22.04
N PHE A 690 0.52 -20.26 -22.40
CA PHE A 690 1.47 -19.22 -22.06
C PHE A 690 0.77 -17.93 -21.61
N MET A 691 1.50 -17.06 -20.91
CA MET A 691 1.02 -15.75 -20.47
C MET A 691 2.14 -14.72 -20.42
N GLY A 692 1.78 -13.47 -20.66
CA GLY A 692 2.72 -12.34 -20.72
C GLY A 692 2.54 -11.48 -21.97
N GLY A 693 1.44 -11.69 -22.73
CA GLY A 693 1.12 -10.90 -23.91
C GLY A 693 1.96 -11.25 -25.15
N ASN A 694 2.00 -10.33 -26.13
CA ASN A 694 2.83 -10.43 -27.31
C ASN A 694 4.26 -10.02 -26.98
N VAL A 695 5.20 -10.97 -27.01
CA VAL A 695 6.58 -10.78 -26.57
C VAL A 695 7.58 -11.23 -27.64
N ARG A 696 8.62 -10.43 -27.82
CA ARG A 696 9.89 -10.84 -28.43
C ARG A 696 10.99 -10.57 -27.43
N LEU A 697 11.63 -11.64 -26.91
CA LEU A 697 12.58 -11.55 -25.81
C LEU A 697 13.82 -12.41 -26.10
N ALA A 698 15.00 -11.81 -26.14
CA ALA A 698 16.25 -12.53 -26.19
C ALA A 698 16.55 -13.21 -24.87
N ILE A 699 17.04 -14.45 -24.89
CA ILE A 699 17.38 -15.25 -23.71
C ILE A 699 18.90 -15.43 -23.65
N ASP A 700 19.52 -14.91 -22.60
CA ASP A 700 20.96 -15.02 -22.39
C ASP A 700 21.32 -16.36 -21.74
N TYR A 701 20.52 -16.80 -20.77
CA TYR A 701 20.76 -18.02 -20.00
C TYR A 701 19.48 -18.84 -19.82
N ILE A 702 19.64 -20.17 -19.78
CA ILE A 702 18.60 -21.09 -19.33
C ILE A 702 19.07 -21.79 -18.07
N VAL A 703 18.31 -21.66 -17.00
CA VAL A 703 18.43 -22.43 -15.77
C VAL A 703 17.48 -23.61 -15.88
N PHE A 704 18.01 -24.80 -16.07
CA PHE A 704 17.23 -26.01 -16.33
C PHE A 704 17.32 -26.97 -15.14
N ILE A 705 16.18 -27.38 -14.63
CA ILE A 705 16.05 -28.44 -13.62
C ILE A 705 15.67 -29.74 -14.33
N SER A 706 16.55 -30.72 -14.30
CA SER A 706 16.29 -32.01 -14.90
C SER A 706 15.13 -32.73 -14.23
N SER A 707 14.06 -33.00 -14.97
CA SER A 707 12.87 -33.68 -14.44
C SER A 707 13.19 -35.10 -13.97
N ASP A 708 13.98 -35.85 -14.74
CA ASP A 708 14.35 -37.20 -14.47
C ASP A 708 15.18 -37.37 -13.16
N ASP A 709 16.00 -36.37 -12.85
CA ASP A 709 16.88 -36.39 -11.69
C ASP A 709 16.19 -35.77 -10.46
N TYR A 710 15.39 -34.74 -10.66
CA TYR A 710 14.61 -34.08 -9.58
C TYR A 710 13.61 -35.04 -8.90
N VAL A 711 12.88 -35.84 -9.69
CA VAL A 711 11.87 -36.78 -9.17
C VAL A 711 12.50 -37.82 -8.24
N LYS A 712 13.75 -38.23 -8.50
CA LYS A 712 14.48 -39.25 -7.69
C LYS A 712 14.96 -38.70 -6.35
N LEU A 713 14.96 -37.40 -6.13
CA LEU A 713 15.46 -36.79 -4.90
C LEU A 713 14.52 -37.03 -3.71
N PRO A 714 15.08 -37.20 -2.49
CA PRO A 714 14.33 -37.13 -1.26
C PRO A 714 13.65 -35.74 -1.10
N GLU A 715 12.58 -35.71 -0.35
CA GLU A 715 11.78 -34.50 -0.13
C GLU A 715 12.63 -33.31 0.37
N VAL A 716 13.50 -33.54 1.34
CA VAL A 716 14.41 -32.52 1.89
C VAL A 716 15.34 -31.95 0.81
N GLU A 717 15.84 -32.76 -0.08
CA GLU A 717 16.72 -32.31 -1.16
C GLU A 717 15.97 -31.51 -2.21
N LYS A 718 14.67 -31.76 -2.44
CA LYS A 718 13.83 -30.97 -3.32
C LYS A 718 13.67 -29.52 -2.82
N TYR A 719 13.58 -29.32 -1.50
CA TYR A 719 13.63 -27.96 -0.92
C TYR A 719 15.00 -27.31 -1.08
N ASN A 720 16.10 -28.07 -0.96
CA ASN A 720 17.45 -27.55 -1.18
C ASN A 720 17.65 -27.09 -2.64
N ILE A 721 17.10 -27.80 -3.63
CA ILE A 721 17.10 -27.36 -5.03
C ILE A 721 16.44 -25.98 -5.16
N ALA A 722 15.31 -25.73 -4.53
CA ALA A 722 14.66 -24.42 -4.56
C ALA A 722 15.55 -23.31 -3.99
N ARG A 723 16.26 -23.56 -2.88
CA ARG A 723 17.23 -22.59 -2.30
C ARG A 723 18.41 -22.32 -3.24
N GLN A 724 18.92 -23.35 -3.91
CA GLN A 724 19.99 -23.25 -4.90
C GLN A 724 19.55 -22.43 -6.13
N VAL A 725 18.31 -22.60 -6.60
CA VAL A 725 17.72 -21.75 -7.64
C VAL A 725 17.72 -20.28 -7.20
N GLY A 726 17.42 -20.01 -5.92
CA GLY A 726 17.47 -18.66 -5.36
C GLY A 726 18.87 -18.03 -5.40
N ILE A 727 19.93 -18.81 -5.20
CA ILE A 727 21.31 -18.34 -5.33
C ILE A 727 21.60 -17.97 -6.78
N ILE A 728 21.23 -18.83 -7.74
CA ILE A 728 21.43 -18.59 -9.18
C ILE A 728 20.63 -17.37 -9.64
N ASN A 729 19.41 -17.20 -9.15
CA ASN A 729 18.56 -16.04 -9.43
C ASN A 729 19.23 -14.71 -9.04
N LYS A 730 19.98 -14.68 -7.93
CA LYS A 730 20.70 -13.48 -7.48
C LYS A 730 21.88 -13.16 -8.42
N GLU A 731 22.63 -14.18 -8.81
CA GLU A 731 23.81 -14.01 -9.68
C GLU A 731 23.43 -13.61 -11.12
N LEU A 732 22.28 -14.07 -11.60
CA LEU A 732 21.78 -13.72 -12.94
C LEU A 732 20.97 -12.42 -12.97
N LYS A 733 20.99 -11.62 -11.90
CA LYS A 733 20.29 -10.34 -11.86
C LYS A 733 20.72 -9.41 -13.01
N GLY A 734 19.72 -8.87 -13.74
CA GLY A 734 19.95 -7.99 -14.89
C GLY A 734 20.32 -8.72 -16.19
N LYS A 735 20.27 -10.06 -16.22
CA LYS A 735 20.35 -10.91 -17.42
C LYS A 735 18.96 -11.41 -17.80
N ASN A 736 18.74 -11.64 -19.08
CA ASN A 736 17.53 -12.28 -19.56
C ASN A 736 17.65 -13.82 -19.37
N ALA A 737 17.29 -14.29 -18.20
CA ALA A 737 17.35 -15.72 -17.87
C ALA A 737 15.96 -16.36 -17.93
N MET A 738 15.90 -17.57 -18.48
CA MET A 738 14.73 -18.44 -18.47
C MET A 738 14.92 -19.56 -17.47
N LEU A 739 13.97 -19.71 -16.54
CA LEU A 739 13.93 -20.83 -15.61
C LEU A 739 13.01 -21.92 -16.17
N MET A 740 13.52 -23.13 -16.35
CA MET A 740 12.77 -24.27 -16.87
C MET A 740 12.86 -25.46 -15.93
N GLY A 741 11.78 -26.18 -15.73
CA GLY A 741 11.83 -27.40 -14.91
C GLY A 741 10.46 -28.06 -14.69
N PRO A 742 10.46 -29.16 -13.91
CA PRO A 742 9.31 -30.03 -13.77
C PRO A 742 8.21 -29.45 -12.93
N GLY A 743 7.00 -29.70 -13.32
CA GLY A 743 5.77 -29.53 -12.55
C GLY A 743 5.42 -28.08 -12.25
N ARG A 744 4.63 -27.91 -11.19
CA ARG A 744 4.13 -26.64 -10.72
C ARG A 744 5.08 -26.01 -9.71
N TRP A 745 5.70 -24.91 -10.08
CA TRP A 745 6.60 -24.16 -9.21
C TRP A 745 5.82 -23.28 -8.20
N GLY A 746 6.50 -22.87 -7.12
CA GLY A 746 5.85 -22.10 -6.07
C GLY A 746 4.82 -22.88 -5.23
N SER A 747 4.68 -24.18 -5.45
CA SER A 747 3.90 -25.06 -4.59
C SER A 747 4.65 -25.35 -3.29
N SER A 748 3.96 -25.39 -2.16
CA SER A 748 4.54 -25.85 -0.89
C SER A 748 4.78 -27.36 -0.88
N ASN A 749 4.18 -28.11 -1.81
CA ASN A 749 4.39 -29.55 -1.97
C ASN A 749 5.45 -29.84 -3.05
N PRO A 750 6.64 -30.33 -2.69
CA PRO A 750 7.74 -30.61 -3.62
C PRO A 750 7.46 -31.76 -4.60
N GLU A 751 6.40 -32.55 -4.39
CA GLU A 751 5.98 -33.60 -5.33
C GLU A 751 5.24 -33.01 -6.54
N LEU A 752 4.67 -31.79 -6.41
CA LEU A 752 3.98 -31.11 -7.50
C LEU A 752 4.91 -30.31 -8.40
N GLY A 753 6.12 -30.00 -7.94
CA GLY A 753 7.12 -29.21 -8.67
C GLY A 753 8.17 -28.65 -7.72
N VAL A 754 8.97 -27.70 -8.19
CA VAL A 754 10.07 -27.13 -7.39
C VAL A 754 9.51 -26.08 -6.42
N PRO A 755 9.65 -26.26 -5.08
CA PRO A 755 8.98 -25.44 -4.06
C PRO A 755 9.72 -24.11 -3.82
N VAL A 756 9.83 -23.28 -4.87
CA VAL A 756 10.45 -21.95 -4.77
C VAL A 756 9.50 -20.93 -4.20
N LYS A 757 10.06 -19.98 -3.48
CA LYS A 757 9.38 -18.71 -3.17
C LYS A 757 9.56 -17.74 -4.34
N PHE A 758 8.66 -16.78 -4.50
CA PHE A 758 8.79 -15.77 -5.55
C PHE A 758 10.14 -15.05 -5.52
N THR A 759 10.66 -14.75 -4.34
CA THR A 759 11.99 -14.11 -4.14
C THR A 759 13.15 -14.91 -4.70
N GLU A 760 12.98 -16.23 -4.91
CA GLU A 760 14.01 -17.11 -5.44
C GLU A 760 14.04 -17.19 -6.97
N LEU A 761 13.10 -16.47 -7.65
CA LEU A 761 13.07 -16.40 -9.12
C LEU A 761 12.73 -15.01 -9.67
N CYS A 762 12.55 -14.03 -8.83
CA CYS A 762 12.06 -12.68 -9.20
C CYS A 762 12.95 -11.90 -10.20
N ASN A 763 14.19 -12.34 -10.44
CA ASN A 763 15.09 -11.77 -11.45
C ASN A 763 15.05 -12.52 -12.79
N MET A 764 14.28 -13.61 -12.90
CA MET A 764 14.12 -14.34 -14.15
C MET A 764 13.22 -13.55 -15.13
N SER A 765 13.50 -13.66 -16.42
CA SER A 765 12.68 -13.02 -17.46
C SER A 765 11.56 -13.93 -17.94
N VAL A 766 11.75 -15.23 -17.83
CA VAL A 766 10.83 -16.28 -18.29
C VAL A 766 10.78 -17.43 -17.30
N MET A 767 9.57 -17.89 -17.03
CA MET A 767 9.30 -19.12 -16.27
C MET A 767 8.65 -20.13 -17.20
N CYS A 768 9.27 -21.31 -17.35
CA CYS A 768 8.79 -22.40 -18.18
C CYS A 768 8.54 -23.66 -17.35
N GLU A 769 7.30 -24.01 -17.12
CA GLU A 769 6.91 -25.25 -16.45
C GLU A 769 6.80 -26.38 -17.47
N ILE A 770 7.43 -27.53 -17.18
CA ILE A 770 7.36 -28.73 -18.01
C ILE A 770 6.47 -29.73 -17.31
N ALA A 771 5.36 -30.05 -17.98
CA ALA A 771 4.44 -31.08 -17.54
C ALA A 771 5.07 -32.45 -17.77
N TYR A 772 5.59 -33.06 -16.71
CA TYR A 772 6.17 -34.37 -16.74
C TYR A 772 5.11 -35.43 -16.40
N SER A 773 4.70 -36.23 -17.37
CA SER A 773 3.73 -37.30 -17.19
C SER A 773 4.39 -38.54 -16.60
N ASN A 774 4.45 -38.63 -15.27
CA ASN A 774 4.71 -39.89 -14.61
C ASN A 774 3.37 -40.44 -14.12
N GLN A 775 3.04 -41.63 -14.46
CA GLN A 775 1.79 -42.41 -14.40
C GLN A 775 0.59 -41.95 -13.53
N ASP A 776 0.79 -41.05 -12.53
CA ASP A 776 -0.26 -40.59 -11.61
C ASP A 776 -0.35 -39.07 -11.40
N LEU A 777 0.50 -38.25 -11.98
CA LEU A 777 0.55 -36.80 -11.78
C LEU A 777 0.47 -36.05 -13.10
N MET A 778 -0.73 -35.54 -13.42
CA MET A 778 -0.84 -34.45 -14.38
C MET A 778 -0.48 -33.15 -13.68
N PRO A 779 0.64 -32.50 -14.02
CA PRO A 779 1.04 -31.27 -13.36
C PRO A 779 0.01 -30.18 -13.66
N GLU A 780 -0.54 -29.65 -12.58
CA GLU A 780 -1.36 -28.46 -12.65
C GLU A 780 -0.47 -27.27 -12.98
N LEU A 781 -1.01 -26.40 -13.80
CA LEU A 781 -0.34 -25.13 -14.09
C LEU A 781 -0.42 -24.21 -12.87
N SER A 782 0.57 -23.37 -12.65
CA SER A 782 0.57 -22.35 -11.60
C SER A 782 -0.52 -21.27 -11.77
N TYR A 783 -1.40 -21.40 -12.74
CA TYR A 783 -2.48 -20.46 -13.02
C TYR A 783 -3.36 -20.18 -11.82
N GLY A 784 -3.52 -18.91 -11.52
CA GLY A 784 -4.47 -18.45 -10.52
C GLY A 784 -3.98 -18.49 -9.08
N SER A 785 -2.70 -18.75 -8.82
CA SER A 785 -2.08 -18.61 -7.50
C SER A 785 -1.51 -17.18 -7.32
N HIS A 786 -1.22 -16.77 -6.09
CA HIS A 786 -0.43 -15.56 -5.83
C HIS A 786 0.91 -15.60 -6.53
N PHE A 787 1.57 -16.74 -6.51
CA PHE A 787 2.82 -16.96 -7.24
C PHE A 787 2.69 -16.60 -8.72
N PHE A 788 1.59 -17.00 -9.34
CA PHE A 788 1.30 -16.68 -10.72
C PHE A 788 0.99 -15.19 -10.93
N GLN A 789 0.25 -14.57 -10.01
CA GLN A 789 0.02 -13.11 -10.05
C GLN A 789 1.34 -12.36 -9.95
N ASP A 790 2.25 -12.79 -9.07
CA ASP A 790 3.58 -12.23 -8.95
C ASP A 790 4.37 -12.29 -10.25
N LEU A 791 4.30 -13.42 -10.98
CA LEU A 791 4.94 -13.55 -12.29
C LEU A 791 4.41 -12.52 -13.30
N VAL A 792 3.09 -12.41 -13.39
CA VAL A 792 2.44 -11.47 -14.32
C VAL A 792 2.77 -10.01 -13.97
N GLU A 793 2.66 -9.65 -12.71
CA GLU A 793 2.88 -8.27 -12.23
C GLU A 793 4.32 -7.81 -12.35
N THR A 794 5.28 -8.71 -12.16
CA THR A 794 6.70 -8.40 -12.37
C THR A 794 7.12 -8.49 -13.83
N GLY A 795 6.20 -8.95 -14.69
CA GLY A 795 6.42 -9.09 -16.13
C GLY A 795 7.32 -10.26 -16.47
N ILE A 796 7.37 -11.29 -15.65
CA ILE A 796 7.99 -12.56 -15.97
C ILE A 796 7.06 -13.27 -16.96
N PHE A 797 7.58 -13.60 -18.15
CA PHE A 797 6.81 -14.32 -19.16
C PHE A 797 6.65 -15.79 -18.74
N TYR A 798 5.44 -16.32 -18.81
CA TYR A 798 5.15 -17.68 -18.37
C TYR A 798 4.78 -18.59 -19.53
N VAL A 799 5.34 -19.80 -19.55
CA VAL A 799 5.04 -20.88 -20.51
C VAL A 799 4.85 -22.20 -19.77
N ALA A 800 3.89 -23.01 -20.21
CA ALA A 800 3.77 -24.40 -19.80
C ALA A 800 3.82 -25.33 -21.00
N LEU A 801 4.71 -26.31 -20.94
CA LEU A 801 4.91 -27.32 -21.97
C LEU A 801 4.35 -28.67 -21.50
N PHE A 802 3.46 -29.25 -22.30
CA PHE A 802 2.86 -30.57 -22.06
C PHE A 802 3.45 -31.57 -23.04
N ASP A 803 4.19 -32.54 -22.56
CA ASP A 803 4.88 -33.57 -23.36
C ASP A 803 3.93 -34.51 -24.13
N ASN A 804 2.69 -34.60 -23.71
CA ASN A 804 1.67 -35.49 -24.26
C ASN A 804 0.70 -34.83 -25.28
N LYS A 805 0.97 -33.59 -25.71
CA LYS A 805 0.13 -32.86 -26.66
C LYS A 805 0.79 -32.81 -28.06
N GLU A 806 0.04 -33.13 -29.12
CA GLU A 806 0.50 -33.11 -30.52
C GLU A 806 0.95 -31.73 -31.02
N ASP A 807 0.46 -30.65 -30.40
CA ASP A 807 0.72 -29.25 -30.74
C ASP A 807 1.83 -28.63 -29.90
N VAL A 808 2.49 -29.42 -29.06
CA VAL A 808 3.66 -29.02 -28.28
C VAL A 808 4.92 -29.69 -28.79
N VAL A 809 5.96 -28.92 -29.03
CA VAL A 809 7.28 -29.39 -29.40
C VAL A 809 8.26 -28.97 -28.30
N PHE A 810 9.01 -29.91 -27.75
CA PHE A 810 10.10 -29.62 -26.81
C PHE A 810 11.32 -30.45 -27.18
N ASN A 811 12.41 -29.79 -27.55
CA ASN A 811 13.67 -30.40 -27.98
C ASN A 811 14.73 -30.31 -26.88
N GLU A 812 14.57 -31.05 -25.78
CA GLU A 812 15.48 -31.03 -24.64
C GLU A 812 16.93 -31.40 -25.05
N ASN A 813 17.09 -32.27 -26.06
CA ASN A 813 18.41 -32.66 -26.58
C ASN A 813 19.27 -31.47 -27.08
N LYS A 814 18.62 -30.34 -27.43
CA LYS A 814 19.37 -29.12 -27.78
C LYS A 814 20.06 -28.49 -26.56
N LEU A 815 19.46 -28.61 -25.39
CA LEU A 815 20.04 -28.14 -24.13
C LEU A 815 21.15 -29.14 -23.67
N ARG A 816 20.86 -30.43 -23.72
CA ARG A 816 21.80 -31.46 -23.27
C ARG A 816 23.14 -31.49 -24.06
N LYS A 817 23.16 -30.91 -25.28
CA LYS A 817 24.38 -30.74 -26.09
C LYS A 817 25.24 -29.55 -25.65
N LYS A 818 24.73 -28.65 -24.82
CA LYS A 818 25.47 -27.48 -24.33
C LYS A 818 26.21 -27.80 -23.04
N GLU A 819 27.28 -27.07 -22.80
CA GLU A 819 28.07 -27.19 -21.56
C GLU A 819 27.26 -26.64 -20.38
N ASN A 820 27.25 -27.35 -19.25
CA ASN A 820 26.71 -26.86 -17.99
C ASN A 820 27.70 -25.91 -17.33
N ILE A 821 27.39 -24.62 -17.33
CA ILE A 821 28.27 -23.59 -16.80
C ILE A 821 27.91 -23.15 -15.36
N VAL A 822 27.05 -23.91 -14.65
CA VAL A 822 26.59 -23.53 -13.29
C VAL A 822 27.76 -23.27 -12.33
N LYS A 823 28.81 -24.09 -12.37
CA LYS A 823 30.02 -23.92 -11.54
C LYS A 823 30.89 -22.72 -11.94
N GLN A 824 30.75 -22.23 -13.17
CA GLN A 824 31.44 -21.03 -13.62
C GLN A 824 30.74 -19.75 -13.12
N ILE A 825 29.37 -19.81 -12.98
CA ILE A 825 28.57 -18.72 -12.49
C ILE A 825 28.61 -18.65 -10.95
N ILE A 826 28.50 -19.81 -10.28
CA ILE A 826 28.49 -19.92 -8.82
C ILE A 826 29.79 -20.58 -8.36
N LYS A 827 30.73 -19.81 -7.83
CA LYS A 827 32.06 -20.30 -7.42
C LYS A 827 32.10 -20.88 -5.99
N ASP A 828 31.28 -20.35 -5.08
CA ASP A 828 31.43 -20.55 -3.63
C ASP A 828 30.28 -21.34 -2.97
N ALA A 829 29.30 -21.83 -3.73
CA ALA A 829 28.20 -22.60 -3.19
C ALA A 829 28.21 -24.07 -3.66
N ASN A 830 27.80 -24.95 -2.77
CA ASN A 830 27.62 -26.38 -3.11
C ASN A 830 26.28 -26.51 -3.89
N ILE A 831 26.36 -26.48 -5.22
CA ILE A 831 25.22 -26.62 -6.14
C ILE A 831 25.18 -28.06 -6.65
N ASN A 832 23.99 -28.67 -6.63
CA ASN A 832 23.73 -29.98 -7.22
C ASN A 832 23.69 -29.87 -8.77
N ASP A 833 24.81 -29.94 -9.43
CA ASP A 833 24.97 -29.79 -10.88
C ASP A 833 24.52 -31.01 -11.69
N GLU A 834 24.14 -32.10 -11.04
CA GLU A 834 23.46 -33.24 -11.69
C GLU A 834 22.00 -32.88 -11.97
N VAL A 835 21.35 -32.13 -11.08
CA VAL A 835 19.95 -31.75 -11.16
C VAL A 835 19.78 -30.34 -11.75
N ILE A 836 20.62 -29.37 -11.36
CA ILE A 836 20.57 -27.99 -11.82
C ILE A 836 21.62 -27.74 -12.89
N LYS A 837 21.20 -27.31 -14.04
CA LYS A 837 22.09 -26.99 -15.16
C LYS A 837 21.83 -25.55 -15.63
N VAL A 838 22.91 -24.84 -15.91
CA VAL A 838 22.84 -23.50 -16.49
C VAL A 838 23.52 -23.49 -17.84
N TYR A 839 22.80 -23.02 -18.85
CA TYR A 839 23.28 -22.99 -20.22
C TYR A 839 23.41 -21.57 -20.74
N ASP A 840 24.51 -21.22 -21.38
CA ASP A 840 24.61 -20.00 -22.19
C ASP A 840 23.85 -20.20 -23.51
N THR A 841 22.87 -19.31 -23.75
CA THR A 841 21.97 -19.43 -24.88
C THR A 841 21.89 -18.17 -25.72
N LYS A 842 22.97 -17.37 -25.75
CA LYS A 842 23.03 -16.15 -26.57
C LYS A 842 22.56 -16.40 -27.99
N GLY A 843 21.60 -15.58 -28.45
CA GLY A 843 20.95 -15.70 -29.76
C GLY A 843 19.59 -16.39 -29.74
N LEU A 844 19.23 -17.11 -28.68
CA LEU A 844 17.89 -17.70 -28.51
C LEU A 844 16.87 -16.61 -28.21
N GLN A 845 15.70 -16.68 -28.84
CA GLN A 845 14.61 -15.71 -28.61
C GLN A 845 13.30 -16.42 -28.36
N ILE A 846 12.50 -15.87 -27.45
CA ILE A 846 11.09 -16.23 -27.31
C ILE A 846 10.25 -15.25 -28.13
N TYR A 847 9.30 -15.80 -28.85
CA TYR A 847 8.27 -15.10 -29.61
C TYR A 847 6.90 -15.59 -29.13
N SER A 848 5.99 -14.70 -28.89
CA SER A 848 4.60 -15.05 -28.58
C SER A 848 3.62 -14.13 -29.28
N ASP A 849 2.54 -14.74 -29.80
CA ASP A 849 1.39 -14.05 -30.34
C ASP A 849 0.14 -14.57 -29.64
N ILE A 850 -0.46 -13.70 -28.82
CA ILE A 850 -1.63 -14.06 -28.01
C ILE A 850 -2.89 -14.21 -28.86
N THR A 851 -2.96 -13.57 -30.01
CA THR A 851 -4.08 -13.67 -30.95
C THR A 851 -4.09 -15.02 -31.66
N GLN A 852 -2.93 -15.49 -32.09
CA GLN A 852 -2.74 -16.80 -32.69
C GLN A 852 -2.61 -17.92 -31.69
N GLN A 853 -2.41 -17.58 -30.41
CA GLN A 853 -2.15 -18.51 -29.30
C GLN A 853 -0.92 -19.37 -29.55
N ILE A 854 0.15 -18.78 -30.06
CA ILE A 854 1.42 -19.48 -30.35
C ILE A 854 2.54 -18.83 -29.54
N VAL A 855 3.33 -19.68 -28.91
CA VAL A 855 4.63 -19.32 -28.31
C VAL A 855 5.71 -20.20 -28.89
N THR A 856 6.83 -19.62 -29.27
CA THR A 856 7.99 -20.33 -29.82
C THR A 856 9.28 -19.78 -29.27
N CYS A 857 10.20 -20.67 -28.94
CA CYS A 857 11.58 -20.35 -28.56
C CYS A 857 12.55 -20.92 -29.58
N SER A 858 13.17 -20.05 -30.39
CA SER A 858 14.05 -20.45 -31.48
C SER A 858 15.30 -19.58 -31.60
#